data_0d63e366f4271a9fbcf8dc823b855c40
#
_entry.id   0d63e366f4271a9fbcf8dc823b855c40
#
_cell.length_a   1.000
_cell.length_b   1.000
_cell.length_c   1.000
_cell.angle_alpha   90.00
_cell.angle_beta   90.00
_cell.angle_gamma   90.00
#
_symmetry.space_group_name_H-M   'P 1'
#
loop_
_entity.id
_entity.type
_entity.pdbx_description
1 polymer ?
#
loop_
_entity_poly.entity_id
_entity_poly.type
_entity_poly.pdbx_seq_one_letter_code
_entity_poly.pdbx_strand_id
1 'polypeptide(L)'
;VLRNYGTKTYQEFLPLFSEVKYRFVATATPAPNRFKELIHYAGYLGIMDTGQALTRFFQRDSTKANNLTLYPHKEKEFWLWMSTWALVITKPSDIGYPDDGYILPNLLTFEEIVNVDHSTAGFDRDGQAKLYRDSALGLQEAAKEKRDNLPQKIERIVEIINRPENKDDHFIIWHDQEAERHAICKAIPECKAVYGSQDDDEADRIVDDFKTGKLKYLAAKPEMLGEGINFQYHCHKAIMLIDYRFNDKFQAIHRIYRFMQAHDVSIWFVYAESEGEIFKSFMQKWKQHNEMIQKLTDIFIENGIFGINAEKKMMRWMFASREEHSGKLYRSINNDNVLECMEMKDNSVDLIVTSVPFSNHYEYTPTYNDFGHNTDNDRFFEQMDFLTPELLRILNPGRVMAIHVKDRILFGNATGKGFPTLDPFHSMCISHYLKHGFQLFGMITVDTDVVRENNQTYRLGYSEMVKDGSKMGVGCPEYILLFRKLPTDTTNAYADIPVLKSKTGYSLAKWQIDAHASWKSSGNTLLDVSDISQMDIAQIRTVFRNFERENIYNYERHVHFAEFLESKNKLPKTFMAIDPVSKKEWIWDDVTRMRTLNSKQSQKKRQMHICPLQLDIVERLIERYSNKGDVVFDPFGGIQTVPYCAIKMGRFGLSTELNYDYWKDGLSYLREAELGVLSPTLFDLIEMEVEA
;
A
#
# COMPACT_ATOMS: atom_id res chain seq x y z
N VAL A 1 23.25 7.91 -13.99
CA VAL A 1 23.06 6.48 -14.28
C VAL A 1 21.64 6.07 -13.96
N LEU A 2 21.15 6.27 -12.74
CA LEU A 2 19.86 5.74 -12.26
C LEU A 2 18.60 6.35 -12.92
N ARG A 3 18.68 7.53 -13.52
CA ARG A 3 17.51 8.24 -14.08
C ARG A 3 16.92 7.62 -15.35
N ASN A 4 17.72 6.87 -16.10
CA ASN A 4 17.35 6.36 -17.41
C ASN A 4 17.27 4.83 -17.42
N TYR A 5 16.12 4.30 -17.04
CA TYR A 5 15.83 2.87 -16.95
C TYR A 5 16.17 2.07 -18.22
N GLY A 6 15.96 2.65 -19.41
CA GLY A 6 16.21 1.97 -20.69
C GLY A 6 17.67 2.00 -21.18
N THR A 7 18.59 2.60 -20.44
CA THR A 7 19.99 2.68 -20.87
C THR A 7 20.75 1.40 -20.53
N LYS A 8 21.69 1.02 -21.40
CA LYS A 8 22.59 -0.12 -21.17
C LYS A 8 23.31 0.02 -19.83
N THR A 9 23.77 1.22 -19.51
CA THR A 9 24.46 1.51 -18.24
C THR A 9 23.58 1.23 -17.03
N TYR A 10 22.27 1.56 -17.06
CA TYR A 10 21.36 1.25 -15.96
C TYR A 10 21.17 -0.26 -15.81
N GLN A 11 20.97 -0.95 -16.92
CA GLN A 11 20.73 -2.40 -16.93
C GLN A 11 21.95 -3.19 -16.46
N GLU A 12 23.18 -2.71 -16.75
CA GLU A 12 24.42 -3.30 -16.24
C GLU A 12 24.69 -2.95 -14.78
N PHE A 13 24.30 -1.74 -14.34
CA PHE A 13 24.55 -1.24 -13.01
C PHE A 13 23.63 -1.89 -11.96
N LEU A 14 22.35 -2.07 -12.26
CA LEU A 14 21.37 -2.56 -11.29
C LEU A 14 21.70 -3.95 -10.71
N PRO A 15 22.07 -4.97 -11.50
CA PRO A 15 22.44 -6.29 -10.98
C PRO A 15 23.66 -6.30 -10.07
N LEU A 16 24.62 -5.38 -10.28
CA LEU A 16 25.85 -5.29 -9.46
C LEU A 16 25.54 -4.91 -8.00
N PHE A 17 24.41 -4.25 -7.76
CA PHE A 17 24.02 -3.79 -6.44
C PHE A 17 22.80 -4.52 -5.87
N SER A 18 22.26 -5.53 -6.56
CA SER A 18 21.08 -6.27 -6.12
C SER A 18 21.26 -6.94 -4.75
N GLU A 19 22.46 -7.45 -4.49
CA GLU A 19 22.83 -8.13 -3.24
C GLU A 19 23.29 -7.17 -2.12
N VAL A 20 23.40 -5.86 -2.42
CA VAL A 20 23.83 -4.88 -1.43
C VAL A 20 22.67 -4.54 -0.49
N LYS A 21 22.82 -4.84 0.79
CA LYS A 21 21.79 -4.66 1.81
C LYS A 21 21.38 -3.20 2.02
N TYR A 22 22.35 -2.29 2.03
CA TYR A 22 22.11 -0.86 2.27
C TYR A 22 22.49 -0.06 1.03
N ARG A 23 21.50 0.59 0.42
CA ARG A 23 21.65 1.40 -0.79
C ARG A 23 21.11 2.79 -0.53
N PHE A 24 21.82 3.81 -0.97
CA PHE A 24 21.42 5.21 -0.80
C PHE A 24 21.52 5.94 -2.14
N VAL A 25 20.65 6.91 -2.35
CA VAL A 25 20.70 7.84 -3.48
C VAL A 25 20.60 9.25 -2.93
N ALA A 26 21.58 10.11 -3.27
CA ALA A 26 21.57 11.52 -2.95
C ALA A 26 21.66 12.34 -4.23
N THR A 27 20.76 13.28 -4.43
CA THR A 27 20.74 14.16 -5.61
C THR A 27 19.98 15.45 -5.33
N ALA A 28 20.47 16.57 -5.84
CA ALA A 28 19.77 17.85 -5.78
C ALA A 28 18.69 17.99 -6.86
N THR A 29 18.72 17.15 -7.90
CA THR A 29 17.80 17.20 -9.03
C THR A 29 17.24 15.80 -9.34
N PRO A 30 16.34 15.28 -8.50
CA PRO A 30 15.90 13.89 -8.61
C PRO A 30 15.10 13.60 -9.88
N ALA A 31 14.29 14.53 -10.37
CA ALA A 31 13.45 14.37 -11.57
C ALA A 31 13.49 15.61 -12.49
N PRO A 32 14.63 15.88 -13.15
CA PRO A 32 14.80 17.10 -13.92
C PRO A 32 13.93 17.22 -15.16
N ASN A 33 13.50 16.09 -15.71
CA ASN A 33 12.70 16.10 -16.93
C ASN A 33 11.26 15.65 -16.70
N ARG A 34 11.05 14.58 -15.93
CA ARG A 34 9.72 13.98 -15.71
C ARG A 34 9.66 13.25 -14.39
N PHE A 35 8.52 13.30 -13.70
CA PHE A 35 8.30 12.59 -12.43
C PHE A 35 8.53 11.09 -12.50
N LYS A 36 8.36 10.47 -13.68
CA LYS A 36 8.68 9.05 -13.85
C LYS A 36 10.13 8.67 -13.53
N GLU A 37 11.06 9.64 -13.55
CA GLU A 37 12.46 9.39 -13.21
C GLU A 37 12.62 9.00 -11.74
N LEU A 38 11.71 9.44 -10.87
CA LEU A 38 11.71 9.13 -9.44
C LEU A 38 11.51 7.63 -9.16
N ILE A 39 10.68 6.95 -9.96
CA ILE A 39 10.41 5.52 -9.74
C ILE A 39 11.61 4.63 -10.05
N HIS A 40 12.58 5.11 -10.83
CA HIS A 40 13.81 4.35 -11.10
C HIS A 40 14.69 4.25 -9.86
N TYR A 41 14.66 5.27 -9.00
CA TYR A 41 15.31 5.21 -7.68
C TYR A 41 14.64 4.19 -6.77
N ALA A 42 13.31 4.13 -6.77
CA ALA A 42 12.58 3.13 -6.00
C ALA A 42 12.95 1.70 -6.43
N GLY A 43 13.07 1.45 -7.74
CA GLY A 43 13.55 0.18 -8.28
C GLY A 43 14.97 -0.17 -7.83
N TYR A 44 15.90 0.80 -7.89
CA TYR A 44 17.27 0.61 -7.41
C TYR A 44 17.33 0.35 -5.90
N LEU A 45 16.54 1.04 -5.12
CA LEU A 45 16.48 0.89 -3.66
C LEU A 45 15.76 -0.39 -3.22
N GLY A 46 15.05 -1.08 -4.14
CA GLY A 46 14.27 -2.27 -3.84
C GLY A 46 12.93 -2.01 -3.15
N ILE A 47 12.42 -0.78 -3.26
CA ILE A 47 11.14 -0.37 -2.66
C ILE A 47 9.95 -0.91 -3.47
N MET A 48 10.00 -0.81 -4.79
CA MET A 48 8.97 -1.29 -5.71
C MET A 48 9.59 -1.52 -7.09
N ASP A 49 9.17 -2.58 -7.78
CA ASP A 49 9.58 -2.78 -9.17
C ASP A 49 9.15 -1.62 -10.06
N THR A 50 10.07 -1.20 -10.94
CA THR A 50 9.86 -0.03 -11.81
C THR A 50 8.64 -0.20 -12.72
N GLY A 51 8.38 -1.40 -13.24
CA GLY A 51 7.22 -1.68 -14.09
C GLY A 51 5.91 -1.60 -13.31
N GLN A 52 5.89 -2.12 -12.10
CA GLN A 52 4.74 -2.01 -11.19
C GLN A 52 4.44 -0.55 -10.84
N ALA A 53 5.45 0.23 -10.47
CA ALA A 53 5.29 1.64 -10.13
C ALA A 53 4.79 2.47 -11.34
N LEU A 54 5.30 2.17 -12.55
CA LEU A 54 4.83 2.81 -13.79
C LEU A 54 3.34 2.52 -14.04
N THR A 55 2.95 1.26 -13.96
CA THR A 55 1.55 0.86 -14.18
C THR A 55 0.61 1.49 -13.17
N ARG A 56 1.07 1.63 -11.94
CA ARG A 56 0.28 2.13 -10.82
C ARG A 56 0.01 3.61 -10.87
N PHE A 57 1.03 4.41 -11.16
CA PHE A 57 0.98 5.86 -11.00
C PHE A 57 0.91 6.63 -12.32
N PHE A 58 1.26 6.01 -13.46
CA PHE A 58 1.41 6.72 -14.71
C PHE A 58 0.50 6.17 -15.80
N GLN A 59 -0.04 7.09 -16.59
CA GLN A 59 -0.80 6.79 -17.80
C GLN A 59 -0.02 7.19 -19.05
N ARG A 60 -0.34 6.55 -20.16
CA ARG A 60 0.16 6.98 -21.47
C ARG A 60 -0.54 8.26 -21.90
N ASP A 61 0.24 9.24 -22.29
CA ASP A 61 -0.29 10.44 -22.91
C ASP A 61 -0.79 10.09 -24.32
N SER A 62 -2.09 10.27 -24.53
CA SER A 62 -2.71 9.98 -25.84
C SER A 62 -2.26 10.92 -26.96
N THR A 63 -1.66 12.06 -26.62
CA THR A 63 -1.24 13.10 -27.57
C THR A 63 0.21 12.97 -27.99
N LYS A 64 1.07 12.26 -27.24
CA LYS A 64 2.50 12.12 -27.54
C LYS A 64 2.96 10.69 -27.30
N ALA A 65 3.41 10.03 -28.36
CA ALA A 65 3.97 8.67 -28.27
C ALA A 65 5.11 8.60 -27.23
N ASN A 66 5.12 7.54 -26.41
CA ASN A 66 6.09 7.28 -25.35
C ASN A 66 6.13 8.32 -24.20
N ASN A 67 5.14 9.19 -24.10
CA ASN A 67 5.01 10.10 -22.96
C ASN A 67 4.14 9.43 -21.87
N LEU A 68 4.69 9.37 -20.65
CA LEU A 68 3.99 8.90 -19.46
C LEU A 68 3.78 10.09 -18.54
N THR A 69 2.54 10.35 -18.17
CA THR A 69 2.13 11.39 -17.23
C THR A 69 1.51 10.74 -16.00
N LEU A 70 1.69 11.39 -14.85
CA LEU A 70 1.07 10.97 -13.61
C LEU A 70 -0.46 11.02 -13.74
N TYR A 71 -1.18 10.00 -13.23
CA TYR A 71 -2.64 10.05 -13.14
C TYR A 71 -3.05 11.22 -12.23
N PRO A 72 -3.90 12.17 -12.68
CA PRO A 72 -4.30 13.30 -11.84
C PRO A 72 -4.94 12.88 -10.52
N HIS A 73 -5.78 11.84 -10.53
CA HIS A 73 -6.43 11.32 -9.33
C HIS A 73 -5.50 10.54 -8.39
N LYS A 74 -4.30 10.16 -8.86
CA LYS A 74 -3.28 9.46 -8.07
C LYS A 74 -2.10 10.34 -7.66
N GLU A 75 -2.16 11.62 -7.95
CA GLU A 75 -1.05 12.52 -7.67
C GLU A 75 -0.73 12.59 -6.16
N LYS A 76 -1.74 12.75 -5.32
CA LYS A 76 -1.56 12.76 -3.86
C LYS A 76 -0.99 11.43 -3.35
N GLU A 77 -1.49 10.32 -3.87
CA GLU A 77 -1.01 8.97 -3.58
C GLU A 77 0.48 8.82 -3.93
N PHE A 78 0.87 9.25 -5.12
CA PHE A 78 2.26 9.19 -5.58
C PHE A 78 3.22 9.95 -4.66
N TRP A 79 2.88 11.19 -4.27
CA TRP A 79 3.73 11.99 -3.41
C TRP A 79 3.80 11.46 -1.97
N LEU A 80 2.70 10.91 -1.46
CA LEU A 80 2.69 10.19 -0.18
C LEU A 80 3.58 8.95 -0.24
N TRP A 81 3.46 8.13 -1.28
CA TRP A 81 4.35 6.99 -1.48
C TRP A 81 5.82 7.41 -1.56
N MET A 82 6.13 8.49 -2.27
CA MET A 82 7.49 9.04 -2.33
C MET A 82 8.02 9.37 -0.93
N SER A 83 7.20 9.98 -0.09
CA SER A 83 7.60 10.38 1.27
C SER A 83 7.89 9.21 2.22
N THR A 84 7.45 7.98 1.90
CA THR A 84 7.73 6.80 2.73
C THR A 84 9.16 6.29 2.62
N TRP A 85 9.88 6.63 1.56
CA TRP A 85 11.24 6.14 1.30
C TRP A 85 12.23 7.20 0.81
N ALA A 86 11.76 8.38 0.40
CA ALA A 86 12.59 9.50 -0.04
C ALA A 86 12.44 10.66 0.93
N LEU A 87 13.54 11.29 1.29
CA LEU A 87 13.58 12.47 2.14
C LEU A 87 14.02 13.67 1.30
N VAL A 88 13.25 14.77 1.38
CA VAL A 88 13.62 16.06 0.80
C VAL A 88 13.84 17.05 1.94
N ILE A 89 15.04 17.60 2.00
CA ILE A 89 15.42 18.62 2.97
C ILE A 89 15.89 19.84 2.19
N THR A 90 15.25 20.98 2.40
CA THR A 90 15.63 22.25 1.77
C THR A 90 16.37 23.16 2.73
N LYS A 91 16.05 23.08 4.01
CA LYS A 91 16.63 23.89 5.07
C LYS A 91 16.53 23.15 6.43
N PRO A 92 17.32 23.55 7.43
CA PRO A 92 17.34 22.87 8.73
C PRO A 92 16.00 22.83 9.46
N SER A 93 15.14 23.82 9.29
CA SER A 93 13.81 23.83 9.92
C SER A 93 12.87 22.75 9.40
N ASP A 94 13.11 22.19 8.21
CA ASP A 94 12.36 21.05 7.69
C ASP A 94 12.52 19.80 8.58
N ILE A 95 13.61 19.76 9.37
CA ILE A 95 13.94 18.69 10.34
C ILE A 95 14.00 19.18 11.79
N GLY A 96 13.42 20.35 12.09
CA GLY A 96 13.26 20.86 13.45
C GLY A 96 14.45 21.62 14.02
N TYR A 97 15.42 22.03 13.20
CA TYR A 97 16.57 22.84 13.61
C TYR A 97 16.43 24.31 13.16
N PRO A 98 17.12 25.28 13.81
CA PRO A 98 17.13 26.68 13.37
C PRO A 98 17.73 26.85 11.97
N ASP A 99 17.18 27.81 11.21
CA ASP A 99 17.64 28.12 9.85
C ASP A 99 18.82 29.12 9.78
N ASP A 100 19.52 29.37 10.88
CA ASP A 100 20.62 30.33 10.97
C ASP A 100 21.70 30.00 9.94
N GLY A 101 21.98 30.96 9.04
CA GLY A 101 22.93 30.80 7.93
C GLY A 101 22.39 30.04 6.72
N TYR A 102 21.18 29.51 6.77
CA TYR A 102 20.54 28.79 5.66
C TYR A 102 19.41 29.56 4.97
N ILE A 103 19.06 30.73 5.49
CA ILE A 103 18.12 31.62 4.82
C ILE A 103 18.84 32.24 3.62
N LEU A 104 18.39 31.85 2.41
CA LEU A 104 18.96 32.35 1.18
C LEU A 104 18.46 33.76 0.88
N PRO A 105 19.33 34.64 0.34
CA PRO A 105 18.92 35.96 -0.16
C PRO A 105 18.01 35.80 -1.40
N ASN A 106 17.57 36.92 -1.97
CA ASN A 106 16.75 36.88 -3.18
C ASN A 106 17.54 36.36 -4.38
N LEU A 107 16.87 35.55 -5.19
CA LEU A 107 17.38 35.12 -6.51
C LEU A 107 16.68 35.95 -7.59
N LEU A 108 17.44 36.83 -8.23
CA LEU A 108 16.97 37.71 -9.29
C LEU A 108 17.39 37.14 -10.65
N THR A 109 16.44 36.97 -11.54
CA THR A 109 16.70 36.45 -12.89
C THR A 109 16.33 37.47 -13.92
N PHE A 110 17.21 37.69 -14.87
CA PHE A 110 17.07 38.68 -15.96
C PHE A 110 17.17 37.99 -17.30
N GLU A 111 16.29 38.34 -18.22
CA GLU A 111 16.31 37.89 -19.60
C GLU A 111 16.97 38.94 -20.49
N GLU A 112 18.03 38.57 -21.21
CA GLU A 112 18.74 39.41 -22.11
C GLU A 112 18.70 38.79 -23.52
N ILE A 113 17.70 39.23 -24.28
CA ILE A 113 17.44 38.72 -25.64
C ILE A 113 18.25 39.48 -26.63
N VAL A 114 19.00 38.79 -27.48
CA VAL A 114 19.72 39.40 -28.62
C VAL A 114 18.95 39.17 -29.90
N ASN A 115 18.84 40.22 -30.69
CA ASN A 115 18.14 40.17 -31.98
C ASN A 115 18.92 39.33 -32.99
N VAL A 116 18.18 38.57 -33.78
CA VAL A 116 18.73 37.74 -34.86
C VAL A 116 18.64 38.47 -36.18
N ASP A 117 19.69 38.40 -36.98
CA ASP A 117 19.65 38.92 -38.39
C ASP A 117 18.81 37.94 -39.25
N HIS A 118 17.56 38.32 -39.48
CA HIS A 118 16.64 37.54 -40.31
C HIS A 118 16.97 37.58 -41.83
N SER A 119 17.85 38.48 -42.29
CA SER A 119 18.24 38.54 -43.68
C SER A 119 18.96 37.27 -44.18
N THR A 120 19.45 36.46 -43.23
CA THR A 120 20.17 35.20 -43.48
C THR A 120 19.30 33.95 -43.25
N ALA A 121 17.96 34.08 -43.29
CA ALA A 121 16.99 33.00 -42.90
C ALA A 121 17.03 31.77 -43.86
N GLY A 122 17.66 31.85 -45.02
CA GLY A 122 17.76 30.72 -45.96
C GLY A 122 16.46 30.37 -46.67
N PHE A 123 16.42 29.20 -47.28
CA PHE A 123 15.27 28.70 -48.02
C PHE A 123 14.63 27.53 -47.23
N ASP A 124 13.31 27.34 -47.39
CA ASP A 124 12.63 26.17 -46.88
C ASP A 124 12.89 24.91 -47.73
N ARG A 125 12.28 23.76 -47.38
CA ARG A 125 12.46 22.52 -48.14
C ARG A 125 11.88 22.56 -49.54
N ASP A 126 11.00 23.52 -49.83
CA ASP A 126 10.34 23.74 -51.12
C ASP A 126 11.04 24.85 -51.95
N GLY A 127 12.16 25.39 -51.45
CA GLY A 127 12.97 26.38 -52.15
C GLY A 127 12.45 27.81 -52.04
N GLN A 128 11.49 28.13 -51.15
CA GLN A 128 11.03 29.49 -50.90
C GLN A 128 11.90 30.17 -49.84
N ALA A 129 12.22 31.43 -50.03
CA ALA A 129 12.98 32.22 -49.08
C ALA A 129 12.15 32.41 -47.79
N LYS A 130 12.69 32.01 -46.64
CA LYS A 130 12.05 32.21 -45.33
C LYS A 130 12.14 33.68 -44.93
N LEU A 131 10.99 34.25 -44.54
CA LEU A 131 10.90 35.61 -44.02
C LEU A 131 11.49 35.74 -42.61
N TYR A 132 11.49 34.65 -41.87
CA TYR A 132 12.02 34.57 -40.50
C TYR A 132 12.82 33.29 -40.31
N ARG A 133 13.84 33.31 -39.44
CA ARG A 133 14.49 32.09 -38.97
C ARG A 133 13.53 31.33 -38.10
N ASP A 134 13.30 30.05 -38.41
CA ASP A 134 12.51 29.16 -37.56
C ASP A 134 13.27 28.91 -36.24
N SER A 135 12.52 28.73 -35.16
CA SER A 135 13.09 28.26 -33.90
C SER A 135 13.79 26.91 -34.10
N ALA A 136 15.01 26.79 -33.58
CA ALA A 136 15.82 25.57 -33.73
C ALA A 136 15.15 24.40 -33.01
N LEU A 137 14.58 23.45 -33.76
CA LEU A 137 13.87 22.27 -33.23
C LEU A 137 14.79 21.07 -33.01
N GLY A 138 16.06 21.11 -33.43
CA GLY A 138 17.03 20.03 -33.32
C GLY A 138 18.37 20.44 -32.72
N LEU A 139 19.09 19.48 -32.12
CA LEU A 139 20.41 19.73 -31.48
C LEU A 139 21.47 20.29 -32.44
N GLN A 140 21.48 19.85 -33.70
CA GLN A 140 22.43 20.32 -34.69
C GLN A 140 22.10 21.73 -35.19
N GLU A 141 20.82 22.03 -35.38
CA GLU A 141 20.33 23.36 -35.76
C GLU A 141 20.57 24.35 -34.63
N ALA A 142 20.30 23.98 -33.38
CA ALA A 142 20.60 24.79 -32.21
C ALA A 142 22.10 25.12 -32.07
N ALA A 143 22.98 24.16 -32.37
CA ALA A 143 24.43 24.38 -32.33
C ALA A 143 24.95 25.33 -33.43
N LYS A 144 24.33 25.33 -34.61
CA LYS A 144 24.62 26.28 -35.68
C LYS A 144 24.13 27.69 -35.33
N GLU A 145 22.88 27.78 -34.85
CA GLU A 145 22.23 29.01 -34.43
C GLU A 145 23.04 29.73 -33.33
N LYS A 146 23.54 28.95 -32.35
CA LYS A 146 24.42 29.47 -31.28
C LYS A 146 25.69 30.11 -31.82
N ARG A 147 26.29 29.55 -32.86
CA ARG A 147 27.51 30.08 -33.47
C ARG A 147 27.25 31.34 -34.29
N ASP A 148 26.15 31.37 -35.04
CA ASP A 148 25.78 32.50 -35.92
C ASP A 148 25.46 33.76 -35.09
N ASN A 149 24.87 33.63 -33.89
CA ASN A 149 24.49 34.72 -33.00
C ASN A 149 25.53 35.02 -31.90
N LEU A 150 26.68 34.38 -31.93
CA LEU A 150 27.70 34.50 -30.87
C LEU A 150 28.21 35.95 -30.73
N PRO A 151 28.53 36.72 -31.80
CA PRO A 151 29.02 38.11 -31.65
C PRO A 151 28.06 38.99 -30.84
N GLN A 152 26.78 38.95 -31.13
CA GLN A 152 25.74 39.75 -30.44
C GLN A 152 25.59 39.34 -28.96
N LYS A 153 25.70 38.04 -28.66
CA LYS A 153 25.69 37.55 -27.27
C LYS A 153 26.91 38.06 -26.51
N ILE A 154 28.08 38.04 -27.08
CA ILE A 154 29.31 38.54 -26.46
C ILE A 154 29.22 40.05 -26.21
N GLU A 155 28.72 40.83 -27.13
CA GLU A 155 28.47 42.24 -26.94
C GLU A 155 27.55 42.49 -25.75
N ARG A 156 26.43 41.73 -25.65
CA ARG A 156 25.50 41.81 -24.53
C ARG A 156 26.15 41.42 -23.19
N ILE A 157 27.00 40.39 -23.18
CA ILE A 157 27.76 40.00 -21.98
C ILE A 157 28.65 41.14 -21.50
N VAL A 158 29.39 41.78 -22.42
CA VAL A 158 30.27 42.91 -22.11
C VAL A 158 29.47 44.12 -21.61
N GLU A 159 28.29 44.40 -22.21
CA GLU A 159 27.39 45.45 -21.74
C GLU A 159 26.95 45.20 -20.29
N ILE A 160 26.52 43.97 -19.94
CA ILE A 160 26.06 43.59 -18.59
C ILE A 160 27.18 43.81 -17.59
N ILE A 161 28.39 43.34 -17.87
CA ILE A 161 29.52 43.45 -16.93
C ILE A 161 29.92 44.92 -16.74
N ASN A 162 29.80 45.77 -17.75
CA ASN A 162 30.18 47.17 -17.69
C ASN A 162 29.08 48.09 -17.18
N ARG A 163 27.91 47.60 -16.80
CA ARG A 163 26.87 48.41 -16.12
C ARG A 163 27.42 48.99 -14.83
N PRO A 164 27.11 50.25 -14.50
CA PRO A 164 27.64 50.91 -13.29
C PRO A 164 27.47 50.11 -12.00
N GLU A 165 26.31 49.43 -11.87
CA GLU A 165 25.95 48.59 -10.73
C GLU A 165 26.71 47.24 -10.68
N ASN A 166 27.45 46.89 -11.71
CA ASN A 166 28.19 45.65 -11.86
C ASN A 166 29.70 45.81 -11.83
N LYS A 167 30.17 47.04 -11.83
CA LYS A 167 31.57 47.39 -12.11
C LYS A 167 32.58 46.76 -11.13
N ASP A 168 32.19 46.59 -9.86
CA ASP A 168 33.08 46.05 -8.81
C ASP A 168 32.84 44.59 -8.47
N ASP A 169 31.86 43.95 -9.12
CA ASP A 169 31.44 42.60 -8.80
C ASP A 169 32.19 41.53 -9.56
N HIS A 170 32.21 40.32 -8.96
CA HIS A 170 32.74 39.13 -9.55
C HIS A 170 31.65 38.41 -10.35
N PHE A 171 32.01 37.93 -11.53
CA PHE A 171 31.11 37.22 -12.43
C PHE A 171 31.62 35.85 -12.78
N ILE A 172 30.74 34.84 -12.70
CA ILE A 172 30.94 33.58 -13.39
C ILE A 172 30.09 33.53 -14.67
N ILE A 173 30.74 33.20 -15.81
CA ILE A 173 30.11 33.17 -17.13
C ILE A 173 30.04 31.72 -17.57
N TRP A 174 28.83 31.19 -17.56
CA TRP A 174 28.56 29.80 -17.91
C TRP A 174 28.32 29.70 -19.40
N HIS A 175 29.17 28.92 -20.09
CA HIS A 175 29.09 28.66 -21.52
C HIS A 175 28.95 27.17 -21.85
N ASP A 176 28.63 26.82 -23.09
CA ASP A 176 28.46 25.44 -23.56
C ASP A 176 29.53 25.05 -24.60
N GLN A 177 29.75 25.91 -25.59
CA GLN A 177 30.66 25.63 -26.69
C GLN A 177 32.05 26.23 -26.48
N GLU A 178 33.08 25.57 -27.06
CA GLU A 178 34.45 26.09 -27.03
C GLU A 178 34.59 27.46 -27.78
N ALA A 179 33.79 27.65 -28.83
CA ALA A 179 33.74 28.94 -29.53
C ALA A 179 33.27 30.08 -28.61
N GLU A 180 32.31 29.81 -27.74
CA GLU A 180 31.81 30.76 -26.76
C GLU A 180 32.92 31.11 -25.75
N ARG A 181 33.65 30.12 -25.22
CA ARG A 181 34.80 30.32 -24.32
C ARG A 181 35.85 31.28 -24.95
N HIS A 182 36.28 30.96 -26.18
CA HIS A 182 37.29 31.78 -26.88
C HIS A 182 36.81 33.20 -27.10
N ALA A 183 35.53 33.38 -27.47
CA ALA A 183 34.96 34.70 -27.72
C ALA A 183 34.85 35.52 -26.42
N ILE A 184 34.43 34.90 -25.30
CA ILE A 184 34.35 35.53 -23.99
C ILE A 184 35.73 36.01 -23.53
N CYS A 185 36.73 35.11 -23.51
CA CYS A 185 38.09 35.46 -23.07
C CYS A 185 38.77 36.51 -23.99
N LYS A 186 38.41 36.53 -25.26
CA LYS A 186 38.90 37.57 -26.20
C LYS A 186 38.27 38.93 -25.92
N ALA A 187 36.99 38.97 -25.62
CA ALA A 187 36.23 40.20 -25.36
C ALA A 187 36.48 40.78 -23.97
N ILE A 188 36.80 39.91 -22.99
CA ILE A 188 37.06 40.26 -21.59
C ILE A 188 38.47 39.77 -21.22
N PRO A 189 39.52 40.60 -21.44
CA PRO A 189 40.93 40.16 -21.25
C PRO A 189 41.26 39.67 -19.81
N GLU A 190 40.57 40.18 -18.82
CA GLU A 190 40.71 39.79 -17.41
C GLU A 190 40.03 38.45 -17.10
N CYS A 191 39.23 37.90 -17.99
CA CYS A 191 38.54 36.66 -17.82
C CYS A 191 39.48 35.46 -18.00
N LYS A 192 39.51 34.56 -17.02
CA LYS A 192 40.16 33.26 -17.14
C LYS A 192 39.12 32.17 -17.36
N ALA A 193 39.52 31.14 -18.08
CA ALA A 193 38.63 30.01 -18.34
C ALA A 193 39.19 28.69 -17.82
N VAL A 194 38.28 27.79 -17.38
CA VAL A 194 38.59 26.42 -17.06
C VAL A 194 37.98 25.52 -18.13
N TYR A 195 38.80 24.59 -18.69
CA TYR A 195 38.38 23.69 -19.78
C TYR A 195 39.11 22.34 -19.71
N GLY A 196 38.51 21.27 -20.27
CA GLY A 196 38.91 19.90 -20.04
C GLY A 196 40.25 19.43 -20.58
N SER A 197 40.90 20.19 -21.50
CA SER A 197 42.25 19.87 -21.99
C SER A 197 43.35 20.69 -21.32
N GLN A 198 43.03 21.45 -20.30
CA GLN A 198 43.94 22.26 -19.51
C GLN A 198 44.67 21.37 -18.49
N ASP A 199 45.86 21.79 -18.07
CA ASP A 199 46.60 21.21 -16.98
C ASP A 199 45.81 21.35 -15.67
N ASP A 200 45.70 20.25 -14.90
CA ASP A 200 44.86 20.21 -13.69
C ASP A 200 45.35 21.23 -12.65
N ASP A 201 46.68 21.40 -12.46
CA ASP A 201 47.25 22.37 -11.53
C ASP A 201 46.95 23.81 -11.91
N GLU A 202 46.89 24.10 -13.23
CA GLU A 202 46.48 25.42 -13.71
C GLU A 202 45.01 25.67 -13.53
N ALA A 203 44.15 24.65 -13.79
CA ALA A 203 42.73 24.74 -13.58
C ALA A 203 42.41 25.00 -12.10
N ASP A 204 43.05 24.26 -11.20
CA ASP A 204 42.84 24.40 -9.74
C ASP A 204 43.29 25.81 -9.28
N ARG A 205 44.41 26.37 -9.77
CA ARG A 205 44.82 27.73 -9.43
C ARG A 205 43.81 28.78 -9.88
N ILE A 206 43.24 28.66 -11.10
CA ILE A 206 42.21 29.59 -11.59
C ILE A 206 40.97 29.53 -10.69
N VAL A 207 40.54 28.31 -10.32
CA VAL A 207 39.38 28.10 -9.43
C VAL A 207 39.66 28.72 -8.04
N ASP A 208 40.83 28.51 -7.48
CA ASP A 208 41.19 29.06 -6.16
C ASP A 208 41.35 30.58 -6.17
N ASP A 209 41.89 31.15 -7.24
CA ASP A 209 41.96 32.60 -7.39
C ASP A 209 40.56 33.22 -7.50
N PHE A 210 39.61 32.56 -8.19
CA PHE A 210 38.22 33.00 -8.20
C PHE A 210 37.50 32.83 -6.86
N LYS A 211 37.69 31.72 -6.19
CA LYS A 211 37.16 31.47 -4.83
C LYS A 211 37.61 32.45 -3.79
N THR A 212 38.85 32.91 -3.91
CA THR A 212 39.46 33.86 -2.97
C THR A 212 39.27 35.32 -3.37
N GLY A 213 38.56 35.61 -4.45
CA GLY A 213 38.26 36.96 -4.93
C GLY A 213 39.42 37.65 -5.63
N LYS A 214 40.54 36.97 -5.94
CA LYS A 214 41.65 37.51 -6.69
C LYS A 214 41.36 37.62 -8.20
N LEU A 215 40.56 36.67 -8.74
CA LEU A 215 40.11 36.67 -10.12
C LEU A 215 38.71 37.22 -10.16
N LYS A 216 38.44 38.19 -11.00
CA LYS A 216 37.13 38.87 -11.12
C LYS A 216 36.15 38.17 -12.03
N TYR A 217 36.62 37.60 -13.18
CA TYR A 217 35.81 36.97 -14.18
C TYR A 217 36.27 35.55 -14.47
N LEU A 218 35.37 34.59 -14.30
CA LEU A 218 35.60 33.17 -14.58
C LEU A 218 34.65 32.69 -15.68
N ALA A 219 35.18 32.05 -16.72
CA ALA A 219 34.39 31.37 -17.73
C ALA A 219 34.52 29.85 -17.57
N ALA A 220 33.41 29.12 -17.53
CA ALA A 220 33.44 27.68 -17.39
C ALA A 220 32.20 26.99 -17.96
N LYS A 221 32.35 25.70 -18.27
CA LYS A 221 31.20 24.84 -18.58
C LYS A 221 30.54 24.36 -17.28
N PRO A 222 29.20 24.35 -17.20
CA PRO A 222 28.48 23.79 -16.08
C PRO A 222 28.88 22.34 -15.72
N GLU A 223 29.18 21.52 -16.72
CA GLU A 223 29.62 20.13 -16.54
C GLU A 223 30.94 20.02 -15.77
N MET A 224 31.80 21.01 -15.82
CA MET A 224 33.13 20.98 -15.19
C MET A 224 33.12 21.54 -13.76
N LEU A 225 32.52 22.69 -13.56
CA LEU A 225 32.54 23.43 -12.30
C LEU A 225 31.14 23.54 -11.65
N GLY A 226 30.10 22.97 -12.27
CA GLY A 226 28.72 22.96 -11.76
C GLY A 226 28.51 21.99 -10.56
N GLU A 227 29.51 21.18 -10.18
CA GLU A 227 29.45 20.26 -9.06
C GLU A 227 30.68 20.40 -8.14
N GLY A 228 30.49 20.19 -6.85
CA GLY A 228 31.58 20.07 -5.85
C GLY A 228 32.25 21.36 -5.38
N ILE A 229 32.05 22.52 -6.02
CA ILE A 229 32.77 23.77 -5.74
C ILE A 229 31.85 24.83 -5.13
N ASN A 230 32.40 25.69 -4.28
CA ASN A 230 31.70 26.77 -3.60
C ASN A 230 32.24 28.13 -4.06
N PHE A 231 31.38 28.96 -4.67
CA PHE A 231 31.77 30.30 -5.15
C PHE A 231 31.06 31.44 -4.43
N GLN A 232 30.09 31.15 -3.54
CA GLN A 232 29.19 32.11 -2.92
C GLN A 232 29.85 33.19 -2.04
N TYR A 233 31.09 33.00 -1.60
CA TYR A 233 31.73 33.94 -0.69
C TYR A 233 32.18 35.26 -1.36
N HIS A 234 32.51 35.20 -2.64
CA HIS A 234 32.94 36.35 -3.40
C HIS A 234 32.16 36.60 -4.66
N CYS A 235 31.32 35.67 -5.09
CA CYS A 235 30.53 35.78 -6.29
C CYS A 235 29.04 35.64 -6.01
N HIS A 236 28.24 36.60 -6.44
CA HIS A 236 26.80 36.60 -6.38
C HIS A 236 26.13 36.95 -7.72
N LYS A 237 26.95 37.07 -8.81
CA LYS A 237 26.47 37.41 -10.14
C LYS A 237 26.93 36.36 -11.15
N ALA A 238 26.02 35.92 -12.01
CA ALA A 238 26.32 34.99 -13.10
C ALA A 238 25.65 35.35 -14.39
N ILE A 239 26.34 35.09 -15.51
CA ILE A 239 25.79 35.16 -16.85
C ILE A 239 25.71 33.75 -17.41
N MET A 240 24.57 33.37 -17.97
CA MET A 240 24.34 32.01 -18.45
C MET A 240 23.89 31.99 -19.89
N LEU A 241 24.69 31.37 -20.73
CA LEU A 241 24.30 30.99 -22.07
C LEU A 241 23.46 29.70 -22.02
N ILE A 242 22.27 29.74 -22.60
CA ILE A 242 21.28 28.64 -22.40
C ILE A 242 21.50 27.45 -23.36
N ASP A 243 21.12 26.28 -22.90
CA ASP A 243 20.98 25.06 -23.69
C ASP A 243 19.86 24.14 -23.12
N TYR A 244 19.68 22.96 -23.70
CA TYR A 244 18.67 22.00 -23.27
C TYR A 244 18.98 21.26 -21.96
N ARG A 245 20.20 21.40 -21.40
CA ARG A 245 20.68 20.67 -20.22
C ARG A 245 20.29 21.39 -18.93
N PHE A 246 19.06 21.17 -18.48
CA PHE A 246 18.52 21.80 -17.28
C PHE A 246 19.37 21.54 -16.02
N ASN A 247 19.74 20.26 -15.77
CA ASN A 247 20.46 19.87 -14.56
C ASN A 247 21.75 20.63 -14.33
N ASP A 248 22.60 20.65 -15.36
CA ASP A 248 23.94 21.23 -15.27
C ASP A 248 23.84 22.73 -14.98
N LYS A 249 22.89 23.39 -15.62
CA LYS A 249 22.61 24.83 -15.42
C LYS A 249 22.02 25.10 -14.02
N PHE A 250 21.09 24.28 -13.58
CA PHE A 250 20.50 24.41 -12.25
C PHE A 250 21.56 24.23 -11.17
N GLN A 251 22.41 23.23 -11.28
CA GLN A 251 23.51 23.01 -10.35
C GLN A 251 24.54 24.15 -10.39
N ALA A 252 24.85 24.67 -11.57
CA ALA A 252 25.74 25.81 -11.76
C ALA A 252 25.23 27.08 -11.02
N ILE A 253 23.93 27.37 -11.10
CA ILE A 253 23.31 28.46 -10.34
C ILE A 253 23.53 28.28 -8.83
N HIS A 254 23.38 27.04 -8.34
CA HIS A 254 23.55 26.72 -6.93
C HIS A 254 25.03 26.67 -6.46
N ARG A 255 26.01 27.03 -7.31
CA ARG A 255 27.41 27.30 -6.88
C ARG A 255 27.55 28.66 -6.21
N ILE A 256 26.69 29.62 -6.57
CA ILE A 256 26.65 30.96 -5.96
C ILE A 256 25.38 31.19 -5.15
N TYR A 257 24.26 30.55 -5.45
CA TYR A 257 23.00 30.62 -4.71
C TYR A 257 22.89 29.45 -3.73
N ARG A 258 23.52 29.61 -2.57
CA ARG A 258 23.56 28.56 -1.53
C ARG A 258 23.76 29.15 -0.14
N PHE A 259 23.74 28.33 0.90
CA PHE A 259 23.90 28.76 2.28
C PHE A 259 25.13 29.64 2.48
N MET A 260 25.07 30.59 3.41
CA MET A 260 26.08 31.60 3.69
C MET A 260 26.33 32.61 2.55
N GLN A 261 25.46 32.70 1.55
CA GLN A 261 25.47 33.81 0.61
C GLN A 261 24.92 35.07 1.30
N ALA A 262 25.69 36.17 1.30
CA ALA A 262 25.35 37.41 1.99
C ALA A 262 24.61 38.43 1.10
N HIS A 263 24.62 38.24 -0.22
CA HIS A 263 24.10 39.20 -1.21
C HIS A 263 23.01 38.59 -2.04
N ASP A 264 22.06 39.40 -2.52
CA ASP A 264 21.10 38.96 -3.53
C ASP A 264 21.84 38.45 -4.77
N VAL A 265 21.41 37.28 -5.26
CA VAL A 265 22.04 36.62 -6.38
C VAL A 265 21.36 37.03 -7.69
N SER A 266 22.13 37.51 -8.65
CA SER A 266 21.63 37.95 -9.97
C SER A 266 22.12 37.04 -11.08
N ILE A 267 21.19 36.50 -11.88
CA ILE A 267 21.47 35.62 -13.00
C ILE A 267 20.94 36.25 -14.29
N TRP A 268 21.80 36.53 -15.25
CA TRP A 268 21.42 36.98 -16.58
C TRP A 268 21.45 35.82 -17.56
N PHE A 269 20.28 35.50 -18.14
CA PHE A 269 20.15 34.53 -19.22
C PHE A 269 20.29 35.24 -20.54
N VAL A 270 21.41 35.03 -21.25
CA VAL A 270 21.69 35.64 -22.54
C VAL A 270 21.41 34.61 -23.63
N TYR A 271 20.48 34.94 -24.51
CA TYR A 271 20.09 34.06 -25.61
C TYR A 271 19.56 34.82 -26.82
N ALA A 272 19.66 34.21 -28.02
CA ALA A 272 19.08 34.76 -29.22
C ALA A 272 17.57 34.56 -29.29
N GLU A 273 16.84 35.46 -29.96
CA GLU A 273 15.39 35.33 -30.15
C GLU A 273 14.97 33.95 -30.66
N SER A 274 15.74 33.36 -31.59
CA SER A 274 15.54 32.00 -32.10
C SER A 274 15.73 30.87 -31.07
N GLU A 275 16.34 31.14 -29.93
CA GLU A 275 16.54 30.20 -28.81
C GLU A 275 15.47 30.33 -27.73
N GLY A 276 14.45 31.17 -27.92
CA GLY A 276 13.39 31.44 -26.93
C GLY A 276 12.64 30.16 -26.45
N GLU A 277 12.44 29.16 -27.33
CA GLU A 277 11.82 27.88 -26.95
C GLU A 277 12.72 27.05 -26.02
N ILE A 278 14.04 27.15 -26.12
CA ILE A 278 15.00 26.52 -25.22
C ILE A 278 14.86 27.13 -23.84
N PHE A 279 14.80 28.46 -23.77
CA PHE A 279 14.60 29.19 -22.49
C PHE A 279 13.26 28.86 -21.85
N LYS A 280 12.17 28.89 -22.61
CA LYS A 280 10.84 28.48 -22.09
C LYS A 280 10.85 27.07 -21.51
N SER A 281 11.46 26.11 -22.23
CA SER A 281 11.61 24.74 -21.75
C SER A 281 12.43 24.64 -20.45
N PHE A 282 13.50 25.44 -20.35
CA PHE A 282 14.31 25.54 -19.13
C PHE A 282 13.50 26.07 -17.94
N MET A 283 12.77 27.17 -18.13
CA MET A 283 11.94 27.76 -17.06
C MET A 283 10.78 26.85 -16.66
N GLN A 284 10.18 26.13 -17.60
CA GLN A 284 9.15 25.14 -17.30
C GLN A 284 9.69 24.01 -16.42
N LYS A 285 10.87 23.50 -16.71
CA LYS A 285 11.52 22.45 -15.88
C LYS A 285 11.89 23.00 -14.49
N TRP A 286 12.31 24.24 -14.40
CA TRP A 286 12.58 24.89 -13.11
C TRP A 286 11.33 25.00 -12.27
N LYS A 287 10.23 25.45 -12.87
CA LYS A 287 8.93 25.51 -12.20
C LYS A 287 8.49 24.13 -11.71
N GLN A 288 8.57 23.09 -12.56
CA GLN A 288 8.23 21.71 -12.17
C GLN A 288 9.11 21.20 -11.02
N HIS A 289 10.39 21.52 -11.03
CA HIS A 289 11.30 21.15 -9.92
C HIS A 289 10.87 21.79 -8.60
N ASN A 290 10.59 23.11 -8.62
CA ASN A 290 10.16 23.82 -7.42
C ASN A 290 8.82 23.31 -6.88
N GLU A 291 7.86 23.05 -7.78
CA GLU A 291 6.56 22.45 -7.41
C GLU A 291 6.73 21.08 -6.79
N MET A 292 7.61 20.25 -7.29
CA MET A 292 7.93 18.93 -6.74
C MET A 292 8.51 19.05 -5.33
N ILE A 293 9.50 19.91 -5.14
CA ILE A 293 10.14 20.14 -3.84
C ILE A 293 9.10 20.64 -2.83
N GLN A 294 8.26 21.63 -3.24
CA GLN A 294 7.23 22.17 -2.37
C GLN A 294 6.22 21.09 -1.94
N LYS A 295 5.70 20.30 -2.88
CA LYS A 295 4.74 19.23 -2.58
C LYS A 295 5.31 18.20 -1.60
N LEU A 296 6.56 17.78 -1.80
CA LEU A 296 7.22 16.85 -0.89
C LEU A 296 7.45 17.47 0.48
N THR A 297 7.90 18.72 0.53
CA THR A 297 8.12 19.45 1.80
C THR A 297 6.82 19.63 2.58
N ASP A 298 5.73 20.02 1.92
CA ASP A 298 4.41 20.18 2.54
C ASP A 298 3.93 18.87 3.17
N ILE A 299 4.10 17.75 2.47
CA ILE A 299 3.74 16.42 2.97
C ILE A 299 4.59 16.03 4.20
N PHE A 300 5.89 16.35 4.19
CA PHE A 300 6.75 16.10 5.35
C PHE A 300 6.37 16.97 6.56
N ILE A 301 6.01 18.23 6.34
CA ILE A 301 5.57 19.14 7.41
C ILE A 301 4.25 18.65 8.01
N GLU A 302 3.27 18.26 7.17
CA GLU A 302 1.97 17.77 7.62
C GLU A 302 2.07 16.48 8.44
N ASN A 303 3.01 15.60 8.12
CA ASN A 303 3.06 14.24 8.64
C ASN A 303 4.26 13.94 9.57
N GLY A 304 5.23 14.85 9.65
CA GLY A 304 6.42 14.75 10.49
C GLY A 304 7.47 13.75 9.95
N ILE A 305 8.74 14.09 10.04
CA ILE A 305 9.86 13.29 9.50
C ILE A 305 10.17 12.03 10.33
N PHE A 306 9.82 12.03 11.62
CA PHE A 306 10.12 10.95 12.56
C PHE A 306 8.91 10.23 13.14
N GLY A 307 7.72 10.48 12.60
CA GLY A 307 6.51 9.81 13.06
C GLY A 307 6.41 8.39 12.51
N ILE A 308 6.94 7.38 13.19
CA ILE A 308 6.68 5.96 12.91
C ILE A 308 5.18 5.71 12.72
N ASN A 309 4.34 6.43 13.44
CA ASN A 309 2.87 6.38 13.28
C ASN A 309 2.36 7.14 12.05
N ALA A 310 3.05 8.16 11.59
CA ALA A 310 2.69 8.89 10.38
C ALA A 310 3.06 8.12 9.11
N GLU A 311 4.22 7.48 9.10
CA GLU A 311 4.64 6.55 8.05
C GLU A 311 3.61 5.41 7.91
N LYS A 312 3.18 4.85 9.02
CA LYS A 312 2.15 3.81 9.12
C LYS A 312 0.80 4.25 8.57
N LYS A 313 0.30 5.43 8.95
CA LYS A 313 -0.93 6.03 8.42
C LYS A 313 -0.82 6.31 6.93
N MET A 314 0.29 6.88 6.49
CA MET A 314 0.52 7.24 5.09
C MET A 314 0.51 6.02 4.17
N MET A 315 1.15 4.92 4.56
CA MET A 315 1.20 3.71 3.74
C MET A 315 -0.19 3.14 3.46
N ARG A 316 -1.17 3.33 4.34
CA ARG A 316 -2.53 2.79 4.19
C ARG A 316 -3.55 3.75 3.58
N TRP A 317 -3.40 5.07 3.79
CA TRP A 317 -4.30 6.10 3.22
C TRP A 317 -4.31 6.14 1.69
N MET A 318 -3.34 5.51 1.06
CA MET A 318 -3.06 5.66 -0.36
C MET A 318 -4.00 4.89 -1.29
N PHE A 319 -4.86 3.98 -0.78
CA PHE A 319 -5.42 2.94 -1.65
C PHE A 319 -6.90 2.67 -1.55
N ALA A 320 -7.63 3.31 -0.65
CA ALA A 320 -9.05 3.09 -0.50
C ALA A 320 -9.86 4.36 -0.77
N SER A 321 -10.78 4.29 -1.74
CA SER A 321 -11.91 5.21 -1.79
C SER A 321 -12.91 4.70 -0.76
N ARG A 322 -13.13 5.44 0.32
CA ARG A 322 -14.06 5.06 1.36
C ARG A 322 -15.51 5.18 0.86
N GLU A 323 -16.21 4.07 0.83
CA GLU A 323 -17.67 4.04 0.66
C GLU A 323 -18.32 3.36 1.85
N GLU A 324 -19.49 3.81 2.24
CA GLU A 324 -20.24 3.27 3.38
C GLU A 324 -21.69 3.00 3.00
N HIS A 325 -22.22 1.88 3.48
CA HIS A 325 -23.62 1.58 3.41
C HIS A 325 -24.13 1.13 4.78
N SER A 326 -25.18 1.80 5.27
CA SER A 326 -25.77 1.54 6.57
C SER A 326 -27.24 1.23 6.44
N GLY A 327 -27.71 0.20 7.17
CA GLY A 327 -29.10 -0.09 7.46
C GLY A 327 -29.44 0.22 8.90
N LYS A 328 -30.58 -0.27 9.37
CA LYS A 328 -30.96 -0.21 10.79
C LYS A 328 -30.18 -1.20 11.67
N LEU A 329 -29.81 -2.35 11.11
CA LEU A 329 -29.15 -3.45 11.79
C LEU A 329 -27.72 -3.70 11.32
N TYR A 330 -27.18 -2.88 10.43
CA TYR A 330 -25.79 -3.04 9.99
C TYR A 330 -25.16 -1.73 9.52
N ARG A 331 -23.82 -1.75 9.51
CA ARG A 331 -22.95 -0.78 8.88
C ARG A 331 -21.83 -1.53 8.19
N SER A 332 -21.68 -1.35 6.88
CA SER A 332 -20.64 -2.00 6.10
C SER A 332 -19.86 -0.95 5.30
N ILE A 333 -18.55 -1.05 5.35
CA ILE A 333 -17.65 -0.01 4.86
C ILE A 333 -16.67 -0.65 3.88
N ASN A 334 -16.57 -0.09 2.67
CA ASN A 334 -15.48 -0.38 1.75
C ASN A 334 -14.34 0.58 2.05
N ASN A 335 -13.33 0.09 2.71
CA ASN A 335 -12.11 0.83 3.05
C ASN A 335 -11.04 -0.12 3.63
N ASP A 336 -9.84 0.43 3.90
CA ASP A 336 -8.83 -0.23 4.71
C ASP A 336 -9.30 -0.40 6.15
N ASN A 337 -9.21 -1.61 6.68
CA ASN A 337 -9.70 -1.95 8.02
C ASN A 337 -8.91 -1.29 9.15
N VAL A 338 -7.61 -1.04 8.97
CA VAL A 338 -6.79 -0.33 9.98
C VAL A 338 -7.27 1.10 10.10
N LEU A 339 -7.51 1.78 8.98
CA LEU A 339 -7.99 3.17 8.97
C LEU A 339 -9.37 3.29 9.60
N GLU A 340 -10.28 2.37 9.28
CA GLU A 340 -11.61 2.38 9.91
C GLU A 340 -11.53 2.06 11.41
N CYS A 341 -10.72 1.08 11.81
CA CYS A 341 -10.54 0.80 13.23
C CYS A 341 -9.96 1.98 14.00
N MET A 342 -9.02 2.76 13.43
CA MET A 342 -8.47 3.97 14.05
C MET A 342 -9.52 5.04 14.34
N GLU A 343 -10.55 5.15 13.50
CA GLU A 343 -11.65 6.11 13.68
C GLU A 343 -12.76 5.60 14.63
N MET A 344 -12.78 4.30 14.93
CA MET A 344 -13.74 3.72 15.86
C MET A 344 -13.44 4.11 17.30
N LYS A 345 -14.50 4.27 18.10
CA LYS A 345 -14.37 4.55 19.54
C LYS A 345 -13.79 3.37 20.30
N ASP A 346 -13.05 3.67 21.36
CA ASP A 346 -12.59 2.66 22.31
C ASP A 346 -13.78 1.88 22.87
N ASN A 347 -13.61 0.57 23.06
CA ASN A 347 -14.60 -0.29 23.68
C ASN A 347 -16.01 -0.15 23.05
N SER A 348 -16.07 -0.18 21.73
CA SER A 348 -17.32 -0.01 20.96
C SER A 348 -17.80 -1.28 20.24
N VAL A 349 -17.07 -2.37 20.35
CA VAL A 349 -17.34 -3.66 19.72
C VAL A 349 -17.52 -4.72 20.80
N ASP A 350 -18.55 -5.57 20.69
CA ASP A 350 -18.85 -6.59 21.68
C ASP A 350 -18.30 -7.96 21.32
N LEU A 351 -18.15 -8.24 20.03
CA LEU A 351 -17.59 -9.49 19.54
C LEU A 351 -16.88 -9.24 18.22
N ILE A 352 -15.68 -9.75 18.08
CA ILE A 352 -14.98 -9.82 16.79
C ILE A 352 -15.01 -11.27 16.31
N VAL A 353 -15.51 -11.51 15.11
CA VAL A 353 -15.45 -12.80 14.41
C VAL A 353 -14.87 -12.54 13.03
N THR A 354 -13.80 -13.22 12.67
CA THR A 354 -13.15 -12.98 11.39
C THR A 354 -12.36 -14.21 10.91
N SER A 355 -12.19 -14.29 9.61
CA SER A 355 -11.21 -15.16 8.97
C SER A 355 -10.10 -14.27 8.37
N VAL A 356 -8.92 -14.28 8.97
CA VAL A 356 -7.81 -13.48 8.47
C VAL A 356 -7.30 -14.04 7.12
N PRO A 357 -6.78 -13.22 6.22
CA PRO A 357 -6.04 -13.71 5.06
C PRO A 357 -4.91 -14.65 5.50
N PHE A 358 -4.77 -15.77 4.81
CA PHE A 358 -3.76 -16.79 5.16
C PHE A 358 -2.39 -16.40 4.58
N SER A 359 -1.84 -15.25 5.03
CA SER A 359 -0.59 -14.68 4.51
C SER A 359 -0.67 -14.49 2.98
N ASN A 360 0.35 -14.88 2.22
CA ASN A 360 0.43 -14.75 0.76
C ASN A 360 -0.31 -15.85 -0.03
N HIS A 361 -1.25 -16.55 0.57
CA HIS A 361 -1.95 -17.64 -0.11
C HIS A 361 -2.95 -17.13 -1.16
N TYR A 362 -3.63 -16.03 -0.85
CA TYR A 362 -4.59 -15.38 -1.75
C TYR A 362 -4.41 -13.87 -1.72
N GLU A 363 -4.19 -13.29 -2.88
CA GLU A 363 -4.23 -11.85 -3.11
C GLU A 363 -5.64 -11.47 -3.52
N TYR A 364 -6.29 -10.61 -2.74
CA TYR A 364 -7.67 -10.18 -2.98
C TYR A 364 -7.74 -8.89 -3.79
N THR A 365 -6.73 -8.03 -3.65
CA THR A 365 -6.59 -6.79 -4.42
C THR A 365 -5.10 -6.52 -4.68
N PRO A 366 -4.74 -5.94 -5.85
CA PRO A 366 -3.35 -5.59 -6.14
C PRO A 366 -2.93 -4.29 -5.41
N THR A 367 -3.25 -4.15 -4.14
CA THR A 367 -2.97 -2.95 -3.35
C THR A 367 -2.09 -3.29 -2.14
N TYR A 368 -1.26 -2.35 -1.73
CA TYR A 368 -0.40 -2.49 -0.54
C TYR A 368 -1.21 -2.79 0.75
N ASN A 369 -2.48 -2.38 0.79
CA ASN A 369 -3.35 -2.55 1.96
C ASN A 369 -3.94 -3.96 2.05
N ASP A 370 -3.79 -4.77 1.00
CA ASP A 370 -4.20 -6.16 1.04
C ASP A 370 -3.22 -6.97 1.89
N PHE A 371 -3.71 -7.51 2.99
CA PHE A 371 -2.93 -8.39 3.85
C PHE A 371 -2.53 -9.70 3.16
N GLY A 372 -3.18 -10.05 2.05
CA GLY A 372 -2.79 -11.16 1.17
C GLY A 372 -1.62 -10.83 0.24
N HIS A 373 -1.33 -9.55 0.03
CA HIS A 373 -0.24 -9.09 -0.84
C HIS A 373 1.09 -9.03 -0.09
N ASN A 374 1.56 -10.19 0.39
CA ASN A 374 2.82 -10.32 1.12
C ASN A 374 3.72 -11.38 0.50
N THR A 375 5.03 -11.26 0.71
CA THR A 375 6.01 -12.25 0.26
C THR A 375 6.14 -13.43 1.21
N ASP A 376 5.91 -13.20 2.51
CA ASP A 376 6.12 -14.15 3.59
C ASP A 376 5.27 -13.81 4.82
N ASN A 377 5.28 -14.71 5.81
CA ASN A 377 4.54 -14.56 7.06
C ASN A 377 5.05 -13.38 7.91
N ASP A 378 6.35 -13.09 7.90
CA ASP A 378 6.91 -12.02 8.72
C ASP A 378 6.33 -10.67 8.29
N ARG A 379 6.28 -10.42 6.98
CA ARG A 379 5.64 -9.20 6.44
C ARG A 379 4.14 -9.16 6.66
N PHE A 380 3.46 -10.31 6.63
CA PHE A 380 2.05 -10.38 7.01
C PHE A 380 1.85 -9.90 8.46
N PHE A 381 2.66 -10.40 9.39
CA PHE A 381 2.54 -10.00 10.79
C PHE A 381 3.02 -8.56 11.05
N GLU A 382 3.99 -8.04 10.30
CA GLU A 382 4.31 -6.61 10.32
C GLU A 382 3.11 -5.74 9.94
N GLN A 383 2.30 -6.16 8.97
CA GLN A 383 1.04 -5.47 8.65
C GLN A 383 -0.01 -5.65 9.74
N MET A 384 -0.12 -6.85 10.31
CA MET A 384 -1.03 -7.11 11.43
C MET A 384 -0.65 -6.33 12.70
N ASP A 385 0.63 -5.94 12.88
CA ASP A 385 1.07 -5.05 13.97
C ASP A 385 0.34 -3.68 13.95
N PHE A 386 -0.24 -3.27 12.82
CA PHE A 386 -1.07 -2.06 12.73
C PHE A 386 -2.53 -2.30 13.12
N LEU A 387 -3.10 -3.44 12.71
CA LEU A 387 -4.50 -3.75 12.96
C LEU A 387 -4.73 -4.27 14.38
N THR A 388 -3.85 -5.14 14.87
CA THR A 388 -4.07 -5.88 16.12
C THR A 388 -4.22 -4.99 17.36
N PRO A 389 -3.41 -3.92 17.56
CA PRO A 389 -3.62 -2.98 18.67
C PRO A 389 -4.97 -2.27 18.60
N GLU A 390 -5.43 -1.94 17.39
CA GLU A 390 -6.71 -1.30 17.18
C GLU A 390 -7.88 -2.25 17.51
N LEU A 391 -7.78 -3.52 17.09
CA LEU A 391 -8.77 -4.55 17.48
C LEU A 391 -8.85 -4.71 19.00
N LEU A 392 -7.71 -4.69 19.68
CA LEU A 392 -7.69 -4.72 21.16
C LEU A 392 -8.32 -3.46 21.76
N ARG A 393 -8.06 -2.28 21.19
CA ARG A 393 -8.60 -1.00 21.67
C ARG A 393 -10.12 -0.95 21.54
N ILE A 394 -10.66 -1.30 20.38
CA ILE A 394 -12.09 -1.18 20.09
C ILE A 394 -12.94 -2.27 20.74
N LEU A 395 -12.39 -3.44 21.04
CA LEU A 395 -13.09 -4.53 21.70
C LEU A 395 -13.42 -4.15 23.16
N ASN A 396 -14.62 -4.43 23.60
CA ASN A 396 -15.04 -4.22 24.99
C ASN A 396 -14.23 -5.08 25.97
N PRO A 397 -13.88 -4.57 27.16
CA PRO A 397 -13.11 -5.32 28.16
C PRO A 397 -13.81 -6.61 28.58
N GLY A 398 -13.06 -7.71 28.59
CA GLY A 398 -13.55 -9.05 28.90
C GLY A 398 -14.25 -9.77 27.75
N ARG A 399 -14.46 -9.10 26.62
CA ARG A 399 -15.15 -9.67 25.45
C ARG A 399 -14.17 -10.44 24.56
N VAL A 400 -14.72 -11.14 23.59
CA VAL A 400 -14.05 -12.18 22.82
C VAL A 400 -13.77 -11.74 21.40
N MET A 401 -12.60 -12.14 20.89
CA MET A 401 -12.26 -12.15 19.49
C MET A 401 -12.03 -13.59 19.04
N ALA A 402 -12.76 -14.04 18.03
CA ALA A 402 -12.66 -15.38 17.44
C ALA A 402 -12.07 -15.27 16.02
N ILE A 403 -10.94 -15.91 15.80
CA ILE A 403 -10.20 -15.85 14.54
C ILE A 403 -10.14 -17.22 13.91
N HIS A 404 -10.69 -17.34 12.71
CA HIS A 404 -10.56 -18.53 11.89
C HIS A 404 -9.26 -18.48 11.09
N VAL A 405 -8.45 -19.55 11.20
CA VAL A 405 -7.17 -19.70 10.52
C VAL A 405 -6.97 -21.14 10.05
N LYS A 406 -6.06 -21.31 9.10
CA LYS A 406 -5.66 -22.62 8.58
C LYS A 406 -4.15 -22.67 8.39
N ASP A 407 -3.55 -23.81 8.74
CA ASP A 407 -2.19 -24.13 8.38
C ASP A 407 -2.09 -24.52 6.91
N ARG A 408 -0.94 -24.40 6.32
CA ARG A 408 -0.72 -24.73 4.92
C ARG A 408 0.50 -25.62 4.71
N ILE A 409 0.47 -26.32 3.58
CA ILE A 409 1.59 -27.11 3.12
C ILE A 409 2.48 -26.24 2.23
N LEU A 410 3.75 -26.15 2.58
CA LEU A 410 4.78 -25.52 1.79
C LEU A 410 5.51 -26.59 0.97
N PHE A 411 5.43 -26.52 -0.33
CA PHE A 411 6.10 -27.45 -1.22
C PHE A 411 7.62 -27.26 -1.21
N GLY A 412 8.35 -28.36 -1.42
CA GLY A 412 9.81 -28.41 -1.31
C GLY A 412 10.57 -27.46 -2.26
N ASN A 413 10.00 -27.14 -3.42
CA ASN A 413 10.53 -26.17 -4.36
C ASN A 413 10.39 -24.71 -3.83
N ALA A 414 9.34 -24.41 -3.09
CA ALA A 414 9.14 -23.08 -2.49
C ALA A 414 10.03 -22.85 -1.27
N THR A 415 10.34 -23.92 -0.53
CA THR A 415 11.17 -23.83 0.70
C THR A 415 12.64 -24.12 0.45
N GLY A 416 13.03 -24.61 -0.72
CA GLY A 416 14.37 -25.08 -1.03
C GLY A 416 14.79 -26.38 -0.31
N LYS A 417 13.90 -26.98 0.49
CA LYS A 417 14.20 -28.18 1.31
C LYS A 417 14.07 -29.50 0.53
N GLY A 418 13.52 -29.46 -0.69
CA GLY A 418 13.32 -30.63 -1.54
C GLY A 418 12.16 -31.54 -1.12
N PHE A 419 11.50 -31.29 0.02
CA PHE A 419 10.32 -32.02 0.51
C PHE A 419 9.28 -31.05 1.10
N PRO A 420 7.99 -31.43 1.10
CA PRO A 420 6.94 -30.61 1.68
C PRO A 420 7.08 -30.45 3.20
N THR A 421 6.76 -29.27 3.71
CA THR A 421 6.72 -28.97 5.15
C THR A 421 5.39 -28.30 5.51
N LEU A 422 5.04 -28.30 6.78
CA LEU A 422 3.88 -27.58 7.29
C LEU A 422 4.30 -26.16 7.72
N ASP A 423 3.51 -25.16 7.32
CA ASP A 423 3.57 -23.80 7.85
C ASP A 423 2.58 -23.71 9.02
N PRO A 424 3.06 -23.60 10.27
CA PRO A 424 2.19 -23.61 11.45
C PRO A 424 1.58 -22.21 11.69
N PHE A 425 0.82 -21.70 10.72
CA PHE A 425 0.28 -20.35 10.72
C PHE A 425 -0.59 -20.05 11.95
N HIS A 426 -1.38 -21.03 12.42
CA HIS A 426 -2.18 -20.86 13.65
C HIS A 426 -1.32 -20.54 14.87
N SER A 427 -0.18 -21.21 15.02
CA SER A 427 0.75 -20.98 16.14
C SER A 427 1.41 -19.60 16.07
N MET A 428 1.73 -19.13 14.85
CA MET A 428 2.26 -17.79 14.62
C MET A 428 1.21 -16.72 14.96
N CYS A 429 -0.06 -16.93 14.60
CA CYS A 429 -1.17 -16.07 14.99
C CYS A 429 -1.30 -16.01 16.53
N ILE A 430 -1.24 -17.14 17.22
CA ILE A 430 -1.30 -17.17 18.70
C ILE A 430 -0.19 -16.30 19.29
N SER A 431 1.06 -16.49 18.84
CA SER A 431 2.21 -15.72 19.33
C SER A 431 2.05 -14.23 19.07
N HIS A 432 1.56 -13.85 17.89
CA HIS A 432 1.34 -12.47 17.49
C HIS A 432 0.28 -11.79 18.39
N TYR A 433 -0.89 -12.38 18.56
CA TYR A 433 -1.97 -11.75 19.35
C TYR A 433 -1.63 -11.67 20.84
N LEU A 434 -0.92 -12.67 21.38
CA LEU A 434 -0.40 -12.63 22.76
C LEU A 434 0.60 -11.47 22.95
N LYS A 435 1.49 -11.24 22.00
CA LYS A 435 2.44 -10.11 22.01
C LYS A 435 1.71 -8.76 22.11
N HIS A 436 0.53 -8.64 21.52
CA HIS A 436 -0.27 -7.42 21.53
C HIS A 436 -1.24 -7.28 22.70
N GLY A 437 -1.21 -8.20 23.68
CA GLY A 437 -1.97 -8.08 24.92
C GLY A 437 -3.28 -8.83 24.98
N PHE A 438 -3.67 -9.52 23.90
CA PHE A 438 -4.79 -10.47 23.97
C PHE A 438 -4.42 -11.69 24.83
N GLN A 439 -5.43 -12.33 25.40
CA GLN A 439 -5.28 -13.57 26.16
C GLN A 439 -5.93 -14.72 25.39
N LEU A 440 -5.16 -15.75 25.08
CA LEU A 440 -5.71 -16.99 24.49
C LEU A 440 -6.46 -17.75 25.57
N PHE A 441 -7.74 -18.05 25.35
CA PHE A 441 -8.53 -18.84 26.31
C PHE A 441 -9.12 -20.10 25.71
N GLY A 442 -8.99 -20.33 24.40
CA GLY A 442 -9.44 -21.56 23.76
C GLY A 442 -9.01 -21.68 22.31
N MET A 443 -9.00 -22.89 21.81
CA MET A 443 -8.79 -23.24 20.43
C MET A 443 -9.74 -24.36 20.04
N ILE A 444 -10.48 -24.16 18.95
CA ILE A 444 -11.38 -25.16 18.40
C ILE A 444 -10.77 -25.66 17.09
N THR A 445 -10.68 -26.96 16.93
CA THR A 445 -10.26 -27.60 15.69
C THR A 445 -11.51 -27.91 14.87
N VAL A 446 -11.56 -27.36 13.65
CA VAL A 446 -12.61 -27.71 12.68
C VAL A 446 -12.09 -28.83 11.80
N ASP A 447 -12.75 -29.98 11.85
CA ASP A 447 -12.39 -31.12 11.03
C ASP A 447 -12.63 -30.85 9.54
N THR A 448 -11.70 -31.28 8.71
CA THR A 448 -11.77 -31.08 7.25
C THR A 448 -11.71 -32.43 6.54
N ASP A 449 -12.54 -32.58 5.51
CA ASP A 449 -12.50 -33.77 4.66
C ASP A 449 -11.24 -33.76 3.78
N VAL A 450 -10.20 -34.43 4.28
CA VAL A 450 -8.90 -34.51 3.59
C VAL A 450 -8.97 -35.22 2.23
N VAL A 451 -10.03 -35.99 1.97
CA VAL A 451 -10.23 -36.67 0.68
C VAL A 451 -10.76 -35.70 -0.37
N ARG A 452 -11.61 -34.74 0.02
CA ARG A 452 -12.14 -33.69 -0.84
C ARG A 452 -11.15 -32.54 -1.05
N GLU A 453 -10.31 -32.28 -0.06
CA GLU A 453 -9.33 -31.22 -0.08
C GLU A 453 -7.93 -31.69 -0.46
N ASN A 454 -7.79 -32.38 -1.61
CA ASN A 454 -6.54 -32.98 -2.08
C ASN A 454 -5.32 -32.04 -2.08
N ASN A 455 -5.54 -30.74 -2.22
CA ASN A 455 -4.45 -29.76 -2.27
C ASN A 455 -3.85 -29.47 -0.88
N GLN A 456 -4.40 -30.04 0.18
CA GLN A 456 -4.00 -29.74 1.56
C GLN A 456 -3.56 -30.99 2.33
N THR A 457 -3.25 -32.04 1.62
CA THR A 457 -2.72 -33.28 2.18
C THR A 457 -1.52 -33.74 1.38
N TYR A 458 -0.53 -34.29 2.06
CA TYR A 458 0.55 -35.04 1.36
C TYR A 458 0.14 -36.47 1.04
N ARG A 459 -1.13 -36.72 0.77
CA ARG A 459 -1.59 -38.07 0.48
C ARG A 459 -1.00 -38.56 -0.83
N LEU A 460 -0.39 -39.68 -0.79
CA LEU A 460 0.20 -40.36 -1.95
C LEU A 460 -0.83 -41.28 -2.60
N GLY A 461 -0.77 -41.36 -3.92
CA GLY A 461 -1.42 -42.46 -4.63
C GLY A 461 -0.78 -43.81 -4.28
N TYR A 462 -1.51 -44.88 -4.53
CA TYR A 462 -1.04 -46.23 -4.19
C TYR A 462 0.39 -46.54 -4.70
N SER A 463 0.66 -46.20 -5.95
CA SER A 463 1.97 -46.45 -6.59
C SER A 463 3.12 -45.66 -5.94
N GLU A 464 2.86 -44.48 -5.44
CA GLU A 464 3.86 -43.66 -4.75
C GLU A 464 4.04 -44.11 -3.29
N MET A 465 2.96 -44.47 -2.63
CA MET A 465 3.00 -45.00 -1.26
C MET A 465 3.82 -46.30 -1.18
N VAL A 466 3.69 -47.18 -2.18
CA VAL A 466 4.45 -48.44 -2.25
C VAL A 466 5.94 -48.19 -2.51
N LYS A 467 6.29 -47.11 -3.22
CA LYS A 467 7.70 -46.76 -3.46
C LYS A 467 8.39 -46.20 -2.23
N ASP A 468 7.69 -45.27 -1.54
CA ASP A 468 8.25 -44.61 -0.36
C ASP A 468 7.13 -43.99 0.50
N GLY A 469 6.63 -44.73 1.46
CA GLY A 469 5.58 -44.29 2.39
C GLY A 469 6.01 -43.21 3.35
N SER A 470 7.33 -42.94 3.49
CA SER A 470 7.83 -41.85 4.35
C SER A 470 7.48 -40.45 3.83
N LYS A 471 7.10 -40.35 2.55
CA LYS A 471 6.64 -39.08 1.94
C LYS A 471 5.21 -38.67 2.33
N MET A 472 4.45 -39.59 2.94
CA MET A 472 3.06 -39.38 3.27
C MET A 472 2.92 -38.54 4.54
N GLY A 473 2.25 -37.39 4.44
CA GLY A 473 1.85 -36.58 5.59
C GLY A 473 0.39 -36.76 5.95
N VAL A 474 -0.05 -35.99 6.92
CA VAL A 474 -1.45 -35.90 7.37
C VAL A 474 -2.15 -34.67 6.80
N GLY A 475 -3.48 -34.65 6.80
CA GLY A 475 -4.25 -33.46 6.40
C GLY A 475 -4.14 -32.35 7.44
N CYS A 476 -4.47 -31.13 7.01
CA CYS A 476 -4.50 -29.95 7.87
C CYS A 476 -5.94 -29.63 8.25
N PRO A 477 -6.29 -29.60 9.55
CA PRO A 477 -7.56 -29.06 10.03
C PRO A 477 -7.55 -27.53 9.92
N GLU A 478 -8.71 -26.92 10.16
CA GLU A 478 -8.84 -25.49 10.40
C GLU A 478 -8.96 -25.23 11.90
N TYR A 479 -8.62 -24.01 12.29
CA TYR A 479 -8.64 -23.64 13.72
C TYR A 479 -9.45 -22.36 13.93
N ILE A 480 -10.18 -22.33 15.04
CA ILE A 480 -10.79 -21.12 15.57
C ILE A 480 -10.05 -20.78 16.85
N LEU A 481 -9.28 -19.71 16.81
CA LEU A 481 -8.51 -19.22 17.95
C LEU A 481 -9.38 -18.22 18.71
N LEU A 482 -9.59 -18.49 20.01
CA LEU A 482 -10.42 -17.67 20.87
C LEU A 482 -9.53 -16.81 21.76
N PHE A 483 -9.58 -15.52 21.54
CA PHE A 483 -8.85 -14.53 22.33
C PHE A 483 -9.80 -13.68 23.17
N ARG A 484 -9.30 -13.17 24.27
CA ARG A 484 -10.05 -12.29 25.18
C ARG A 484 -9.23 -11.03 25.46
N LYS A 485 -9.90 -9.88 25.47
CA LYS A 485 -9.39 -8.67 26.10
C LYS A 485 -9.58 -8.80 27.61
N LEU A 486 -8.60 -8.38 28.41
CA LEU A 486 -8.76 -8.40 29.86
C LEU A 486 -9.90 -7.45 30.28
N PRO A 487 -10.73 -7.82 31.27
CA PRO A 487 -11.69 -6.91 31.88
C PRO A 487 -10.95 -5.80 32.67
N THR A 488 -11.64 -4.69 32.96
CA THR A 488 -11.03 -3.61 33.74
C THR A 488 -10.84 -4.01 35.21
N ASP A 489 -11.73 -4.85 35.74
CA ASP A 489 -11.62 -5.41 37.06
C ASP A 489 -11.71 -6.95 37.02
N THR A 490 -10.55 -7.59 37.16
CA THR A 490 -10.44 -9.06 37.15
C THR A 490 -10.94 -9.73 38.42
N THR A 491 -11.28 -8.97 39.46
CA THR A 491 -11.72 -9.52 40.75
C THR A 491 -13.21 -9.82 40.80
N ASN A 492 -14.04 -9.10 40.03
CA ASN A 492 -15.49 -9.18 40.12
C ASN A 492 -16.17 -9.90 38.97
N ALA A 493 -15.63 -9.83 37.74
CA ALA A 493 -16.23 -10.43 36.56
C ALA A 493 -15.20 -10.77 35.48
N TYR A 494 -15.59 -11.65 34.58
CA TYR A 494 -14.75 -11.97 33.38
C TYR A 494 -14.93 -10.97 32.23
N ALA A 495 -15.96 -10.12 32.30
CA ALA A 495 -16.22 -9.04 31.36
C ALA A 495 -16.93 -7.88 32.04
N ASP A 496 -16.60 -6.63 31.69
CA ASP A 496 -17.27 -5.44 32.20
C ASP A 496 -18.76 -5.43 31.80
N ILE A 497 -19.03 -5.87 30.56
CA ILE A 497 -20.39 -6.13 30.06
C ILE A 497 -20.52 -7.62 29.78
N PRO A 498 -21.12 -8.42 30.71
CA PRO A 498 -21.18 -9.85 30.54
C PRO A 498 -22.18 -10.28 29.45
N VAL A 499 -21.97 -11.48 28.90
CA VAL A 499 -22.94 -12.13 28.01
C VAL A 499 -23.99 -12.79 28.86
N LEU A 500 -25.19 -12.21 28.91
CA LEU A 500 -26.31 -12.69 29.73
C LEU A 500 -27.31 -13.48 28.89
N LYS A 501 -27.87 -14.51 29.48
CA LYS A 501 -28.99 -15.25 28.90
C LYS A 501 -30.23 -15.06 29.78
N SER A 502 -31.38 -14.75 29.17
CA SER A 502 -32.63 -14.65 29.94
C SER A 502 -33.14 -16.05 30.35
N LYS A 503 -33.63 -16.18 31.55
CA LYS A 503 -34.18 -17.46 32.02
C LYS A 503 -35.38 -17.94 31.20
N THR A 504 -36.10 -17.04 30.56
CA THR A 504 -37.24 -17.36 29.68
C THR A 504 -36.79 -17.87 28.31
N GLY A 505 -35.66 -17.38 27.76
CA GLY A 505 -35.13 -17.79 26.46
C GLY A 505 -33.99 -18.81 26.54
N TYR A 506 -33.48 -19.10 27.76
CA TYR A 506 -32.36 -20.03 27.98
C TYR A 506 -32.72 -21.01 29.10
N SER A 507 -33.41 -22.07 28.70
CA SER A 507 -33.90 -23.09 29.64
C SER A 507 -32.79 -23.92 30.29
N LEU A 508 -33.09 -24.60 31.39
CA LEU A 508 -32.18 -25.58 32.00
C LEU A 508 -31.78 -26.68 30.99
N ALA A 509 -32.72 -27.09 30.15
CA ALA A 509 -32.49 -28.04 29.08
C ALA A 509 -31.48 -27.52 28.08
N LYS A 510 -31.67 -26.29 27.61
CA LYS A 510 -30.74 -25.63 26.68
C LYS A 510 -29.36 -25.48 27.30
N TRP A 511 -29.27 -25.11 28.57
CA TRP A 511 -27.99 -25.01 29.29
C TRP A 511 -27.26 -26.35 29.36
N GLN A 512 -27.93 -27.45 29.63
CA GLN A 512 -27.27 -28.76 29.68
C GLN A 512 -26.62 -29.14 28.35
N ILE A 513 -27.24 -28.80 27.24
CA ILE A 513 -26.73 -29.09 25.91
C ILE A 513 -25.62 -28.14 25.53
N ASP A 514 -25.78 -26.84 25.77
CA ASP A 514 -24.73 -25.84 25.51
C ASP A 514 -23.47 -26.05 26.34
N ALA A 515 -23.64 -26.46 27.62
CA ALA A 515 -22.53 -26.71 28.52
C ALA A 515 -21.63 -27.86 28.06
N HIS A 516 -22.20 -28.80 27.35
CA HIS A 516 -21.44 -29.83 26.67
C HIS A 516 -20.82 -29.35 25.35
N ALA A 517 -21.01 -28.07 25.04
CA ALA A 517 -20.62 -27.51 23.77
C ALA A 517 -21.13 -28.39 22.60
N SER A 518 -22.41 -28.61 22.60
CA SER A 518 -23.14 -29.51 21.72
C SER A 518 -23.09 -29.15 20.23
N TRP A 519 -22.54 -28.00 19.92
CA TRP A 519 -22.23 -27.58 18.57
C TRP A 519 -21.21 -28.47 17.83
N LYS A 520 -20.74 -29.53 18.47
CA LYS A 520 -19.60 -30.31 18.06
C LYS A 520 -19.81 -31.70 17.73
N SER A 521 -20.92 -32.20 17.92
CA SER A 521 -21.05 -33.60 17.63
C SER A 521 -21.57 -33.76 16.24
N SER A 522 -20.86 -34.44 15.40
CA SER A 522 -21.50 -35.10 14.30
C SER A 522 -22.39 -36.20 14.91
N GLY A 523 -23.66 -36.09 14.68
CA GLY A 523 -24.54 -37.22 14.83
C GLY A 523 -24.31 -38.29 13.76
N ASN A 524 -23.21 -38.20 13.01
CA ASN A 524 -22.89 -39.09 11.91
C ASN A 524 -22.55 -40.46 12.43
N THR A 525 -23.45 -41.39 12.21
CA THR A 525 -23.16 -42.82 12.29
C THR A 525 -22.55 -43.27 10.95
N LEU A 526 -21.59 -44.19 11.01
CA LEU A 526 -21.09 -44.82 9.81
C LEU A 526 -22.17 -45.66 9.17
N LEU A 527 -22.29 -45.61 7.84
CA LEU A 527 -23.09 -46.57 7.08
C LEU A 527 -22.53 -47.97 7.27
N ASP A 528 -23.42 -48.93 7.57
CA ASP A 528 -23.01 -50.33 7.63
C ASP A 528 -22.66 -50.85 6.21
N VAL A 529 -21.71 -51.74 6.17
CA VAL A 529 -21.31 -52.40 4.87
C VAL A 529 -22.51 -53.12 4.27
N SER A 530 -23.41 -53.67 5.08
CA SER A 530 -24.65 -54.28 4.60
C SER A 530 -25.57 -53.31 3.83
N ASP A 531 -25.57 -52.04 4.21
CA ASP A 531 -26.42 -51.01 3.59
C ASP A 531 -25.95 -50.62 2.17
N ILE A 532 -24.66 -50.71 1.93
CA ILE A 532 -24.03 -50.27 0.67
C ILE A 532 -23.59 -51.45 -0.24
N SER A 533 -23.62 -52.68 0.23
CA SER A 533 -23.06 -53.83 -0.47
C SER A 533 -23.70 -54.12 -1.85
N GLN A 534 -24.93 -53.65 -2.06
CA GLN A 534 -25.69 -53.91 -3.27
C GLN A 534 -25.73 -52.66 -4.22
N MET A 535 -25.02 -51.59 -3.88
CA MET A 535 -25.03 -50.34 -4.62
C MET A 535 -23.87 -50.22 -5.59
N ASP A 536 -24.13 -49.56 -6.74
CA ASP A 536 -23.04 -49.15 -7.61
C ASP A 536 -22.29 -47.92 -7.07
N ILE A 537 -21.13 -47.60 -7.66
CA ILE A 537 -20.25 -46.50 -7.19
C ILE A 537 -20.99 -45.14 -7.19
N ALA A 538 -21.87 -44.87 -8.17
CA ALA A 538 -22.59 -43.61 -8.27
C ALA A 538 -23.68 -43.53 -7.19
N GLN A 539 -24.35 -44.64 -6.92
CA GLN A 539 -25.34 -44.78 -5.84
C GLN A 539 -24.66 -44.62 -4.48
N ILE A 540 -23.51 -45.27 -4.25
CA ILE A 540 -22.74 -45.14 -3.02
C ILE A 540 -22.36 -43.67 -2.76
N ARG A 541 -21.83 -42.97 -3.78
CA ARG A 541 -21.50 -41.54 -3.68
C ARG A 541 -22.71 -40.69 -3.34
N THR A 542 -23.87 -40.99 -3.91
CA THR A 542 -25.10 -40.25 -3.68
C THR A 542 -25.64 -40.50 -2.28
N VAL A 543 -25.62 -41.76 -1.83
CA VAL A 543 -26.06 -42.17 -0.48
C VAL A 543 -25.16 -41.54 0.58
N PHE A 544 -23.84 -41.61 0.44
CA PHE A 544 -22.92 -40.94 1.38
C PHE A 544 -23.16 -39.43 1.45
N ARG A 545 -23.40 -38.77 0.30
CA ARG A 545 -23.70 -37.35 0.26
C ARG A 545 -25.02 -36.99 0.95
N ASN A 546 -26.04 -37.80 0.77
CA ASN A 546 -27.35 -37.59 1.39
C ASN A 546 -27.30 -37.94 2.87
N PHE A 547 -26.61 -39.02 3.22
CA PHE A 547 -26.43 -39.45 4.62
C PHE A 547 -25.73 -38.37 5.45
N GLU A 548 -24.65 -37.76 4.93
CA GLU A 548 -23.97 -36.65 5.57
C GLU A 548 -24.88 -35.43 5.76
N ARG A 549 -25.87 -35.22 4.91
CA ARG A 549 -26.86 -34.14 5.03
C ARG A 549 -27.96 -34.43 6.01
N GLU A 550 -28.40 -35.68 6.08
CA GLU A 550 -29.56 -36.09 6.87
C GLU A 550 -29.22 -36.45 8.31
N ASN A 551 -27.96 -36.80 8.58
CA ASN A 551 -27.48 -37.22 9.89
C ASN A 551 -26.55 -36.19 10.56
N ILE A 552 -26.61 -34.95 10.16
CA ILE A 552 -25.97 -33.85 10.86
C ILE A 552 -26.64 -33.71 12.23
N TYR A 553 -25.85 -33.53 13.28
CA TYR A 553 -26.35 -33.24 14.60
C TYR A 553 -27.31 -32.02 14.56
N ASN A 554 -28.52 -32.24 15.06
CA ASN A 554 -29.54 -31.20 15.13
C ASN A 554 -29.66 -30.70 16.59
N TYR A 555 -29.00 -29.57 16.85
CA TYR A 555 -29.01 -28.90 18.14
C TYR A 555 -30.44 -28.58 18.63
N GLU A 556 -31.27 -28.01 17.75
CA GLU A 556 -32.63 -27.60 18.10
C GLU A 556 -33.48 -28.79 18.51
N ARG A 557 -33.36 -29.89 17.77
CA ARG A 557 -34.05 -31.15 18.12
C ARG A 557 -33.59 -31.70 19.48
N HIS A 558 -32.29 -31.60 19.77
CA HIS A 558 -31.76 -32.08 21.08
C HIS A 558 -32.22 -31.16 22.21
N VAL A 559 -32.22 -29.84 22.02
CA VAL A 559 -32.80 -28.89 22.99
C VAL A 559 -34.27 -29.16 23.19
N HIS A 560 -35.06 -29.34 22.14
CA HIS A 560 -36.49 -29.66 22.25
C HIS A 560 -36.76 -30.96 23.00
N PHE A 561 -35.94 -31.99 22.79
CA PHE A 561 -36.03 -33.23 23.55
C PHE A 561 -35.75 -32.99 25.04
N ALA A 562 -34.73 -32.22 25.38
CA ALA A 562 -34.41 -31.87 26.76
C ALA A 562 -35.51 -31.01 27.40
N GLU A 563 -36.09 -30.05 26.68
CA GLU A 563 -37.25 -29.25 27.13
C GLU A 563 -38.49 -30.09 27.37
N PHE A 564 -38.74 -31.11 26.52
CA PHE A 564 -39.80 -32.05 26.74
C PHE A 564 -39.60 -32.83 28.04
N LEU A 565 -38.39 -33.32 28.34
CA LEU A 565 -38.09 -33.97 29.59
C LEU A 565 -38.24 -33.01 30.79
N GLU A 566 -37.83 -31.75 30.64
CA GLU A 566 -38.01 -30.71 31.67
C GLU A 566 -39.49 -30.48 31.96
N SER A 567 -40.33 -30.37 30.94
CA SER A 567 -41.79 -30.18 31.08
C SER A 567 -42.48 -31.37 31.82
N LYS A 568 -41.88 -32.55 31.78
CA LYS A 568 -42.33 -33.75 32.46
C LYS A 568 -41.68 -33.96 33.84
N ASN A 569 -40.84 -32.99 34.29
CA ASN A 569 -40.03 -33.11 35.50
C ASN A 569 -39.10 -34.34 35.49
N LYS A 570 -38.69 -34.79 34.32
CA LYS A 570 -37.79 -35.95 34.14
C LYS A 570 -36.39 -35.54 33.67
N LEU A 571 -36.14 -34.25 33.46
CA LEU A 571 -34.80 -33.79 33.12
C LEU A 571 -33.89 -33.93 34.36
N PRO A 572 -32.78 -34.65 34.25
CA PRO A 572 -31.80 -34.72 35.32
C PRO A 572 -31.26 -33.33 35.66
N LYS A 573 -31.14 -33.01 36.94
CA LYS A 573 -30.61 -31.73 37.41
C LYS A 573 -29.07 -31.70 37.46
N THR A 574 -28.47 -32.84 37.22
CA THR A 574 -27.02 -32.99 37.23
C THR A 574 -26.43 -32.39 35.97
N PHE A 575 -25.37 -31.62 36.13
CA PHE A 575 -24.63 -31.04 35.01
C PHE A 575 -24.20 -32.12 33.99
N MET A 576 -24.40 -31.87 32.75
CA MET A 576 -24.04 -32.75 31.63
C MET A 576 -24.71 -34.15 31.67
N ALA A 577 -25.92 -34.26 32.19
CA ALA A 577 -26.64 -35.54 32.25
C ALA A 577 -27.17 -36.01 30.88
N ILE A 578 -27.43 -35.08 29.94
CA ILE A 578 -27.83 -35.39 28.59
C ILE A 578 -26.68 -34.98 27.66
N ASP A 579 -25.86 -35.94 27.29
CA ASP A 579 -24.72 -35.68 26.43
C ASP A 579 -25.10 -35.82 24.95
N PRO A 580 -24.53 -34.99 24.08
CA PRO A 580 -24.41 -35.33 22.66
C PRO A 580 -23.45 -36.51 22.50
N VAL A 581 -23.54 -37.19 21.36
CA VAL A 581 -22.72 -38.38 21.05
C VAL A 581 -21.21 -38.09 21.12
N SER A 582 -20.79 -36.89 20.75
CA SER A 582 -19.39 -36.45 20.85
C SER A 582 -19.14 -35.65 22.12
N LYS A 583 -18.09 -36.01 22.84
CA LYS A 583 -17.62 -35.32 24.07
C LYS A 583 -16.37 -34.45 23.81
N LYS A 584 -16.02 -34.25 22.55
CA LYS A 584 -14.80 -33.51 22.15
C LYS A 584 -15.11 -32.05 21.98
N GLU A 585 -15.02 -31.31 23.04
CA GLU A 585 -15.35 -29.88 23.06
C GLU A 585 -14.54 -29.00 22.10
N TRP A 586 -13.36 -29.38 21.82
CA TRP A 586 -12.40 -28.66 21.00
C TRP A 586 -12.37 -29.13 19.52
N ILE A 587 -13.27 -30.03 19.12
CA ILE A 587 -13.37 -30.51 17.74
C ILE A 587 -14.77 -30.28 17.20
N TRP A 588 -14.89 -29.53 16.11
CA TRP A 588 -16.10 -29.40 15.34
C TRP A 588 -15.97 -30.25 14.07
N ASP A 589 -16.63 -31.37 14.05
CA ASP A 589 -16.64 -32.35 12.96
C ASP A 589 -17.93 -32.32 12.11
N ASP A 590 -18.85 -31.41 12.46
CA ASP A 590 -20.18 -31.27 11.87
C ASP A 590 -20.40 -29.93 11.13
N VAL A 591 -19.33 -29.21 10.77
CA VAL A 591 -19.43 -27.97 10.00
C VAL A 591 -19.75 -28.26 8.55
N THR A 592 -20.86 -27.70 8.06
CA THR A 592 -21.30 -27.87 6.67
C THR A 592 -20.52 -26.98 5.73
N ARG A 593 -19.55 -27.54 5.01
CA ARG A 593 -18.64 -26.80 4.11
C ARG A 593 -19.34 -26.01 3.04
N MET A 594 -20.46 -26.49 2.54
CA MET A 594 -21.22 -25.86 1.44
C MET A 594 -22.21 -24.80 1.94
N ARG A 595 -22.34 -24.60 3.25
CA ARG A 595 -23.24 -23.62 3.82
C ARG A 595 -22.53 -22.27 3.94
N THR A 596 -22.43 -21.60 2.78
CA THR A 596 -21.76 -20.31 2.59
C THR A 596 -22.62 -19.39 1.73
N LEU A 597 -22.33 -18.08 1.72
CA LEU A 597 -23.08 -17.11 0.93
C LEU A 597 -22.75 -17.11 -0.57
N ASN A 598 -21.66 -17.76 -1.01
CA ASN A 598 -21.19 -17.69 -2.38
C ASN A 598 -22.01 -18.52 -3.39
N SER A 599 -22.97 -19.32 -2.95
CA SER A 599 -23.85 -20.10 -3.86
C SER A 599 -24.60 -19.22 -4.87
N LYS A 600 -25.00 -18.00 -4.48
CA LYS A 600 -25.66 -17.02 -5.37
C LYS A 600 -24.70 -16.36 -6.36
N GLN A 601 -23.42 -16.19 -6.04
CA GLN A 601 -22.40 -15.67 -6.95
C GLN A 601 -22.15 -16.63 -8.12
N SER A 602 -22.08 -17.93 -7.82
CA SER A 602 -21.92 -18.97 -8.84
C SER A 602 -23.08 -18.97 -9.86
N GLN A 603 -24.32 -18.79 -9.38
CA GLN A 603 -25.50 -18.69 -10.24
C GLN A 603 -25.48 -17.46 -11.17
N LYS A 604 -24.90 -16.35 -10.71
CA LYS A 604 -24.84 -15.08 -11.45
C LYS A 604 -23.58 -14.94 -12.32
N LYS A 605 -22.72 -15.96 -12.42
CA LYS A 605 -21.41 -15.94 -13.13
C LYS A 605 -20.51 -14.76 -12.75
N ARG A 606 -20.55 -14.33 -11.49
CA ARG A 606 -19.68 -13.28 -10.93
C ARG A 606 -18.39 -13.88 -10.40
N GLN A 607 -17.42 -13.02 -10.12
CA GLN A 607 -16.19 -13.44 -9.47
C GLN A 607 -16.52 -14.02 -8.09
N MET A 608 -16.27 -15.31 -7.91
CA MET A 608 -16.56 -16.00 -6.66
C MET A 608 -15.53 -15.62 -5.59
N HIS A 609 -15.99 -15.37 -4.38
CA HIS A 609 -15.10 -15.29 -3.22
C HIS A 609 -14.38 -16.64 -3.03
N ILE A 610 -13.06 -16.59 -2.90
CA ILE A 610 -12.22 -17.80 -2.96
C ILE A 610 -12.43 -18.71 -1.75
N CYS A 611 -12.57 -18.15 -0.54
CA CYS A 611 -12.75 -18.89 0.71
C CYS A 611 -13.77 -18.19 1.61
N PRO A 612 -15.08 -18.30 1.37
CA PRO A 612 -16.09 -17.73 2.27
C PRO A 612 -16.16 -18.52 3.56
N LEU A 613 -16.28 -17.81 4.70
CA LEU A 613 -16.47 -18.41 6.00
C LEU A 613 -17.83 -19.15 6.08
N GLN A 614 -17.87 -20.32 6.69
CA GLN A 614 -19.08 -21.10 6.83
C GLN A 614 -20.04 -20.46 7.84
N LEU A 615 -21.33 -20.45 7.48
CA LEU A 615 -22.39 -19.88 8.34
C LEU A 615 -22.44 -20.58 9.70
N ASP A 616 -22.27 -21.90 9.73
CA ASP A 616 -22.28 -22.70 10.97
C ASP A 616 -21.25 -22.20 12.00
N ILE A 617 -20.04 -21.88 11.55
CA ILE A 617 -18.97 -21.35 12.41
C ILE A 617 -19.40 -20.01 13.00
N VAL A 618 -19.87 -19.11 12.15
CA VAL A 618 -20.23 -17.74 12.56
C VAL A 618 -21.42 -17.73 13.50
N GLU A 619 -22.48 -18.47 13.16
CA GLU A 619 -23.70 -18.55 13.97
C GLU A 619 -23.38 -19.07 15.39
N ARG A 620 -22.58 -20.12 15.52
CA ARG A 620 -22.16 -20.69 16.81
C ARG A 620 -21.38 -19.70 17.66
N LEU A 621 -20.45 -18.97 17.05
CA LEU A 621 -19.64 -17.97 17.76
C LEU A 621 -20.49 -16.78 18.23
N ILE A 622 -21.38 -16.27 17.36
CA ILE A 622 -22.30 -15.17 17.71
C ILE A 622 -23.24 -15.57 18.85
N GLU A 623 -23.87 -16.74 18.76
CA GLU A 623 -24.79 -17.19 19.79
C GLU A 623 -24.09 -17.36 21.14
N ARG A 624 -22.87 -17.89 21.14
CA ARG A 624 -22.14 -18.18 22.37
C ARG A 624 -21.54 -16.93 23.02
N TYR A 625 -21.03 -16.00 22.23
CA TYR A 625 -20.20 -14.92 22.76
C TYR A 625 -20.80 -13.52 22.64
N SER A 626 -22.07 -13.40 22.25
CA SER A 626 -22.76 -12.13 22.21
C SER A 626 -24.19 -12.13 22.71
N ASN A 627 -24.68 -10.97 23.14
CA ASN A 627 -26.07 -10.72 23.45
C ASN A 627 -26.85 -10.24 22.22
N LYS A 628 -28.19 -10.29 22.27
CA LYS A 628 -29.01 -9.58 21.29
C LYS A 628 -28.76 -8.08 21.39
N GLY A 629 -28.64 -7.41 20.25
CA GLY A 629 -28.30 -6.00 20.18
C GLY A 629 -26.81 -5.66 20.24
N ASP A 630 -25.94 -6.62 20.59
CA ASP A 630 -24.49 -6.43 20.61
C ASP A 630 -23.94 -6.12 19.20
N VAL A 631 -22.83 -5.39 19.15
CA VAL A 631 -22.09 -5.09 17.92
C VAL A 631 -21.13 -6.23 17.62
N VAL A 632 -21.34 -6.91 16.49
CA VAL A 632 -20.46 -7.97 15.96
C VAL A 632 -19.69 -7.43 14.78
N PHE A 633 -18.36 -7.46 14.88
CA PHE A 633 -17.46 -6.85 13.89
C PHE A 633 -16.61 -7.87 13.14
N ASP A 634 -16.52 -7.68 11.83
CA ASP A 634 -15.59 -8.40 10.95
C ASP A 634 -14.67 -7.42 10.22
N PRO A 635 -13.38 -7.34 10.56
CA PRO A 635 -12.41 -6.47 9.89
C PRO A 635 -12.02 -6.95 8.49
N PHE A 636 -12.39 -8.17 8.08
CA PHE A 636 -12.14 -8.76 6.77
C PHE A 636 -13.44 -9.31 6.18
N GLY A 637 -14.42 -8.44 5.98
CA GLY A 637 -15.83 -8.78 5.74
C GLY A 637 -16.11 -9.67 4.53
N GLY A 638 -15.24 -9.68 3.52
CA GLY A 638 -15.44 -10.47 2.29
C GLY A 638 -16.83 -10.23 1.68
N ILE A 639 -17.58 -11.31 1.48
CA ILE A 639 -18.98 -11.24 1.02
C ILE A 639 -19.99 -11.02 2.16
N GLN A 640 -19.54 -10.52 3.32
CA GLN A 640 -20.34 -10.07 4.47
C GLN A 640 -21.00 -11.21 5.26
N THR A 641 -20.34 -12.36 5.40
CA THR A 641 -20.91 -13.52 6.12
C THR A 641 -21.19 -13.22 7.60
N VAL A 642 -20.26 -12.58 8.29
CA VAL A 642 -20.40 -12.28 9.73
C VAL A 642 -21.52 -11.27 10.01
N PRO A 643 -21.56 -10.07 9.38
CA PRO A 643 -22.67 -9.15 9.60
C PRO A 643 -24.02 -9.71 9.14
N TYR A 644 -24.06 -10.56 8.10
CA TYR A 644 -25.26 -11.26 7.67
C TYR A 644 -25.83 -12.15 8.81
N CYS A 645 -24.99 -12.98 9.43
CA CYS A 645 -25.42 -13.81 10.55
C CYS A 645 -25.80 -12.96 11.76
N ALA A 646 -25.04 -11.90 12.05
CA ALA A 646 -25.34 -10.98 13.15
C ALA A 646 -26.75 -10.38 13.03
N ILE A 647 -27.11 -9.86 11.87
CA ILE A 647 -28.46 -9.33 11.58
C ILE A 647 -29.51 -10.40 11.84
N LYS A 648 -29.36 -11.58 11.24
CA LYS A 648 -30.33 -12.68 11.35
C LYS A 648 -30.53 -13.15 12.78
N MET A 649 -29.55 -12.99 13.64
CA MET A 649 -29.57 -13.39 15.04
C MET A 649 -29.93 -12.22 15.98
N GLY A 650 -30.34 -11.06 15.45
CA GLY A 650 -30.76 -9.90 16.24
C GLY A 650 -29.59 -9.13 16.88
N ARG A 651 -28.41 -9.15 16.25
CA ARG A 651 -27.25 -8.34 16.62
C ARG A 651 -27.03 -7.25 15.56
N PHE A 652 -26.21 -6.26 15.88
CA PHE A 652 -25.79 -5.25 14.92
C PHE A 652 -24.54 -5.73 14.17
N GLY A 653 -24.62 -5.84 12.85
CA GLY A 653 -23.50 -6.28 12.02
C GLY A 653 -22.62 -5.11 11.57
N LEU A 654 -21.34 -5.15 11.90
CA LEU A 654 -20.34 -4.17 11.45
C LEU A 654 -19.25 -4.89 10.64
N SER A 655 -18.80 -4.28 9.54
CA SER A 655 -17.72 -4.87 8.73
C SER A 655 -16.95 -3.84 7.94
N THR A 656 -15.69 -4.20 7.66
CA THR A 656 -14.85 -3.52 6.66
C THR A 656 -14.44 -4.51 5.59
N GLU A 657 -14.38 -4.08 4.34
CA GLU A 657 -13.91 -4.88 3.20
C GLU A 657 -13.14 -3.99 2.22
N LEU A 658 -11.94 -4.42 1.87
CA LEU A 658 -11.08 -3.67 0.95
C LEU A 658 -11.47 -3.88 -0.51
N ASN A 659 -11.85 -5.11 -0.89
CA ASN A 659 -12.25 -5.44 -2.25
C ASN A 659 -13.66 -4.90 -2.53
N TYR A 660 -13.76 -3.94 -3.43
CA TYR A 660 -15.02 -3.28 -3.79
C TYR A 660 -16.08 -4.23 -4.33
N ASP A 661 -15.68 -5.18 -5.15
CA ASP A 661 -16.63 -6.11 -5.78
C ASP A 661 -17.23 -7.08 -4.76
N TYR A 662 -16.42 -7.60 -3.84
CA TYR A 662 -16.90 -8.45 -2.74
C TYR A 662 -17.83 -7.67 -1.80
N TRP A 663 -17.43 -6.45 -1.42
CA TRP A 663 -18.25 -5.57 -0.60
C TRP A 663 -19.61 -5.29 -1.24
N LYS A 664 -19.63 -4.89 -2.51
CA LYS A 664 -20.85 -4.58 -3.26
C LYS A 664 -21.78 -5.77 -3.42
N ASP A 665 -21.23 -6.96 -3.68
CA ASP A 665 -22.02 -8.20 -3.73
C ASP A 665 -22.60 -8.54 -2.35
N GLY A 666 -21.79 -8.36 -1.29
CA GLY A 666 -22.19 -8.58 0.10
C GLY A 666 -23.34 -7.70 0.56
N LEU A 667 -23.41 -6.43 0.13
CA LEU A 667 -24.51 -5.53 0.46
C LEU A 667 -25.88 -6.08 0.10
N SER A 668 -25.98 -6.90 -0.95
CA SER A 668 -27.25 -7.51 -1.34
C SER A 668 -27.73 -8.52 -0.30
N TYR A 669 -26.82 -9.25 0.34
CA TYR A 669 -27.14 -10.20 1.41
C TYR A 669 -27.53 -9.49 2.71
N LEU A 670 -26.86 -8.38 3.04
CA LEU A 670 -27.19 -7.60 4.25
C LEU A 670 -28.59 -7.01 4.16
N ARG A 671 -28.93 -6.43 2.99
CA ARG A 671 -30.28 -5.89 2.75
C ARG A 671 -31.35 -6.99 2.83
N GLU A 672 -31.10 -8.16 2.25
CA GLU A 672 -32.00 -9.31 2.33
C GLU A 672 -32.18 -9.79 3.77
N ALA A 673 -31.08 -9.88 4.54
CA ALA A 673 -31.15 -10.28 5.94
C ALA A 673 -31.94 -9.28 6.79
N GLU A 674 -31.68 -7.99 6.62
CA GLU A 674 -32.37 -6.92 7.34
C GLU A 674 -33.86 -6.88 7.02
N LEU A 675 -34.23 -6.97 5.73
CA LEU A 675 -35.63 -7.05 5.34
C LEU A 675 -36.33 -8.27 5.91
N GLY A 676 -35.65 -9.43 5.95
CA GLY A 676 -36.21 -10.65 6.53
C GLY A 676 -36.46 -10.56 8.05
N VAL A 677 -35.65 -9.75 8.77
CA VAL A 677 -35.82 -9.55 10.22
C VAL A 677 -36.82 -8.44 10.54
N LEU A 678 -36.85 -7.38 9.74
CA LEU A 678 -37.72 -6.22 9.98
C LEU A 678 -39.12 -6.37 9.38
N SER A 679 -39.34 -7.30 8.46
CA SER A 679 -40.67 -7.56 7.90
C SER A 679 -41.46 -8.42 8.90
N PRO A 680 -42.65 -7.99 9.31
CA PRO A 680 -43.50 -8.79 10.19
C PRO A 680 -43.84 -10.12 9.53
N THR A 681 -43.74 -11.19 10.26
CA THR A 681 -44.20 -12.51 9.81
C THR A 681 -45.74 -12.55 9.78
N LEU A 682 -46.30 -13.55 9.08
CA LEU A 682 -47.73 -13.75 9.10
C LEU A 682 -48.26 -13.97 10.55
N PHE A 683 -47.47 -14.60 11.41
CA PHE A 683 -47.79 -14.81 12.82
C PHE A 683 -47.76 -13.53 13.63
N ASP A 684 -46.78 -12.65 13.41
CA ASP A 684 -46.71 -11.32 14.04
C ASP A 684 -47.94 -10.48 13.66
N LEU A 685 -48.40 -10.55 12.40
CA LEU A 685 -49.58 -9.85 11.92
C LEU A 685 -50.87 -10.41 12.55
N ILE A 686 -50.95 -11.74 12.79
CA ILE A 686 -52.09 -12.37 13.45
C ILE A 686 -52.11 -12.01 14.95
N GLU A 687 -50.95 -11.97 15.61
CA GLU A 687 -50.87 -11.53 17.00
C GLU A 687 -51.24 -10.04 17.17
N MET A 688 -50.84 -9.18 16.27
CA MET A 688 -51.24 -7.77 16.22
C MET A 688 -52.74 -7.56 15.99
N GLU A 689 -53.39 -8.43 15.20
CA GLU A 689 -54.85 -8.41 15.03
C GLU A 689 -55.63 -8.96 16.22
N VAL A 690 -55.00 -9.80 17.05
CA VAL A 690 -55.62 -10.34 18.29
C VAL A 690 -55.49 -9.35 19.46
N GLU A 691 -54.50 -8.47 19.45
CA GLU A 691 -54.30 -7.44 20.47
C GLU A 691 -55.04 -6.11 20.15
N ALA A 692 -55.55 -5.93 18.94
CA ALA A 692 -56.33 -4.77 18.53
C ALA A 692 -57.85 -5.03 18.66
#